data_46b564aa6d6ca13327effa9286071210
#
_entry.id   46b564aa6d6ca13327effa9286071210
#
_cell.length_a   1.000
_cell.length_b   1.000
_cell.length_c   1.000
_cell.angle_alpha   90.00
_cell.angle_beta   90.00
_cell.angle_gamma   90.00
#
_symmetry.space_group_name_H-M   'P 1'
#
loop_
_entity.id
_entity.type
_entity.pdbx_description
1 polymer ?
#
loop_
_entity_poly.entity_id
_entity_poly.type
_entity_poly.pdbx_seq_one_letter_code
_entity_poly.pdbx_strand_id
1 'polypeptide(L)'
;MIGARKKRKPLGPSGLRRKRLRRRRRLLGLAVLAAPMLWVLITDLLRRHEHLARLDRLHRFGYLAGIAESLVFWAILLYVSARRGGLLRDVMAALFVLLFTLAVGIEGAFHRVWNTLLSLDAQIHSKSIALSIVGHLPLRPAVVAEVLLALGVAIGLVVLARKLVRPRLVPRLLAPVLVAPALIAVTMIPVSWRLYLSSPPDMVYFHGLTAGVKEILDITNESPDLRVQRRRPEPVPTLSAKPKRRRNVVLILQESLRGDVACEEYDPECDGATRFSNEAAPGRMALLQMRAHDSTTAISISNIWSGVRPTEGRDVLHSVPLLWEYAAAAGWDTAYWTSQHVMFGNMRLYVQDFPVSHFAAATHLDTMADLDAGAYDALLTDRVIHDWDELREPFLAVVHYSNIHYPYVFDAAHAPFQPSEFTKVPEKNEHFLNFYKNVVYLSDLAVGRLLKHIRASEKGERTVVVFTSDHGESFREHWQMGHTSALYDEEIRVPTWIDAPEGTLAPEEEASIRGAREEYVWHLDLAPTFLDLMGVWDDPALAPFRRRMIGHPLTRPERTLAPVPLTNCTWVWECAFRNWGMMQGPLKLQAREWDGEYHCFDLRTDPDELKNLGEHACGSLPELARSLFHVMPNVTPPGRPRVEWGK
;
A
#
# COMPACT_ATOMS: atom_id res chain seq x y z
N MET A 1 -41.35 -55.26 -40.22
CA MET A 1 -40.00 -55.90 -40.33
C MET A 1 -39.21 -55.47 -39.11
N ILE A 2 -39.03 -56.35 -38.13
CA ILE A 2 -38.32 -56.09 -36.87
C ILE A 2 -36.85 -56.41 -37.08
N GLY A 3 -36.01 -55.37 -37.07
CA GLY A 3 -34.56 -55.51 -37.29
C GLY A 3 -33.85 -56.26 -36.16
N ALA A 4 -33.29 -57.40 -36.46
CA ALA A 4 -32.52 -58.23 -35.52
C ALA A 4 -31.31 -57.53 -34.95
N ARG A 5 -31.30 -57.21 -33.63
CA ARG A 5 -30.11 -56.76 -32.86
C ARG A 5 -29.05 -57.86 -32.91
N LYS A 6 -27.97 -57.69 -33.70
CA LYS A 6 -26.78 -58.53 -33.65
C LYS A 6 -26.20 -58.57 -32.25
N LYS A 7 -26.39 -59.67 -31.50
CA LYS A 7 -25.74 -59.95 -30.22
C LYS A 7 -24.22 -59.92 -30.42
N ARG A 8 -23.54 -58.95 -29.77
CA ARG A 8 -22.04 -58.92 -29.76
C ARG A 8 -21.52 -60.14 -29.04
N LYS A 9 -20.69 -60.97 -29.68
CA LYS A 9 -19.99 -62.11 -29.07
C LYS A 9 -19.20 -61.64 -27.83
N PRO A 10 -19.22 -62.39 -26.73
CA PRO A 10 -18.41 -62.09 -25.54
C PRO A 10 -16.92 -62.09 -25.91
N LEU A 11 -16.20 -61.08 -25.39
CA LEU A 11 -14.74 -60.95 -25.61
C LEU A 11 -14.00 -62.04 -24.79
N GLY A 12 -13.17 -62.81 -25.45
CA GLY A 12 -12.28 -63.77 -24.79
C GLY A 12 -11.28 -63.07 -23.82
N PRO A 13 -10.58 -63.85 -22.97
CA PRO A 13 -9.69 -63.31 -21.90
C PRO A 13 -8.66 -62.27 -22.42
N SER A 14 -8.08 -62.50 -23.60
CA SER A 14 -7.15 -61.56 -24.28
C SER A 14 -7.84 -60.26 -24.71
N GLY A 15 -9.10 -60.36 -25.13
CA GLY A 15 -9.92 -59.20 -25.50
C GLY A 15 -10.29 -58.34 -24.29
N LEU A 16 -10.62 -58.98 -23.16
CA LEU A 16 -10.90 -58.32 -21.90
C LEU A 16 -9.65 -57.61 -21.33
N ARG A 17 -8.48 -58.23 -21.38
CA ARG A 17 -7.18 -57.63 -20.99
C ARG A 17 -6.85 -56.41 -21.85
N ARG A 18 -7.03 -56.50 -23.19
CA ARG A 18 -6.84 -55.36 -24.11
C ARG A 18 -7.82 -54.23 -23.82
N LYS A 19 -9.08 -54.54 -23.50
CA LYS A 19 -10.10 -53.55 -23.12
C LYS A 19 -9.77 -52.83 -21.82
N ARG A 20 -9.29 -53.59 -20.77
CA ARG A 20 -8.82 -53.03 -19.49
C ARG A 20 -7.60 -52.11 -19.70
N LEU A 21 -6.61 -52.53 -20.47
CA LEU A 21 -5.41 -51.71 -20.79
C LEU A 21 -5.78 -50.44 -21.57
N ARG A 22 -6.71 -50.51 -22.53
CA ARG A 22 -7.21 -49.34 -23.24
C ARG A 22 -7.94 -48.38 -22.32
N ARG A 23 -8.77 -48.87 -21.38
CA ARG A 23 -9.49 -48.08 -20.37
C ARG A 23 -8.49 -47.39 -19.43
N ARG A 24 -7.51 -48.13 -18.89
CA ARG A 24 -6.46 -47.58 -18.01
C ARG A 24 -5.66 -46.46 -18.70
N ARG A 25 -5.23 -46.66 -19.94
CA ARG A 25 -4.53 -45.61 -20.74
C ARG A 25 -5.41 -44.39 -20.98
N ARG A 26 -6.71 -44.58 -21.19
CA ARG A 26 -7.65 -43.47 -21.37
C ARG A 26 -7.80 -42.67 -20.10
N LEU A 27 -7.93 -43.32 -18.96
CA LEU A 27 -8.01 -42.65 -17.65
C LEU A 27 -6.72 -41.89 -17.31
N LEU A 28 -5.56 -42.50 -17.58
CA LEU A 28 -4.27 -41.83 -17.42
C LEU A 28 -4.13 -40.61 -18.34
N GLY A 29 -4.61 -40.68 -19.58
CA GLY A 29 -4.62 -39.53 -20.48
C GLY A 29 -5.51 -38.39 -19.98
N LEU A 30 -6.67 -38.70 -19.40
CA LEU A 30 -7.55 -37.69 -18.78
C LEU A 30 -6.91 -37.08 -17.52
N ALA A 31 -6.27 -37.91 -16.70
CA ALA A 31 -5.54 -37.45 -15.51
C ALA A 31 -4.41 -36.47 -15.89
N VAL A 32 -3.66 -36.75 -16.97
CA VAL A 32 -2.62 -35.83 -17.45
C VAL A 32 -3.21 -34.50 -17.94
N LEU A 33 -4.37 -34.53 -18.58
CA LEU A 33 -5.03 -33.29 -19.02
C LEU A 33 -5.54 -32.44 -17.84
N ALA A 34 -5.93 -33.08 -16.74
CA ALA A 34 -6.36 -32.38 -15.51
C ALA A 34 -5.19 -31.99 -14.60
N ALA A 35 -4.00 -32.55 -14.79
CA ALA A 35 -2.87 -32.35 -13.90
C ALA A 35 -2.41 -30.89 -13.73
N PRO A 36 -2.41 -30.01 -14.73
CA PRO A 36 -2.07 -28.61 -14.55
C PRO A 36 -3.00 -27.91 -13.56
N MET A 37 -4.32 -28.06 -13.75
CA MET A 37 -5.32 -27.48 -12.87
C MET A 37 -5.20 -28.08 -11.44
N LEU A 38 -4.97 -29.40 -11.33
CA LEU A 38 -4.75 -30.02 -10.02
C LEU A 38 -3.48 -29.49 -9.34
N TRP A 39 -2.44 -29.20 -10.10
CA TRP A 39 -1.24 -28.55 -9.57
C TRP A 39 -1.56 -27.16 -9.02
N VAL A 40 -2.24 -26.31 -9.80
CA VAL A 40 -2.70 -24.98 -9.38
C VAL A 40 -3.53 -25.09 -8.10
N LEU A 41 -4.57 -25.94 -8.09
CA LEU A 41 -5.46 -26.13 -6.95
C LEU A 41 -4.70 -26.57 -5.69
N ILE A 42 -3.83 -27.57 -5.79
CA ILE A 42 -3.09 -28.09 -4.63
C ILE A 42 -2.13 -27.02 -4.10
N THR A 43 -1.37 -26.37 -4.97
CA THR A 43 -0.43 -25.32 -4.54
C THR A 43 -1.16 -24.11 -3.95
N ASP A 44 -2.31 -23.74 -4.48
CA ASP A 44 -3.13 -22.67 -3.97
C ASP A 44 -3.75 -23.01 -2.59
N LEU A 45 -4.28 -24.22 -2.44
CA LEU A 45 -4.77 -24.70 -1.13
C LEU A 45 -3.66 -24.73 -0.07
N LEU A 46 -2.44 -25.11 -0.45
CA LEU A 46 -1.30 -25.10 0.48
C LEU A 46 -0.88 -23.68 0.90
N ARG A 47 -1.05 -22.70 0.02
CA ARG A 47 -0.64 -21.30 0.25
C ARG A 47 -1.74 -20.48 0.91
N ARG A 48 -2.98 -20.62 0.42
CA ARG A 48 -4.10 -19.73 0.77
C ARG A 48 -5.27 -20.46 1.45
N HIS A 49 -5.04 -21.59 2.14
CA HIS A 49 -6.13 -22.38 2.74
C HIS A 49 -6.97 -21.59 3.74
N GLU A 50 -6.37 -20.74 4.54
CA GLU A 50 -7.08 -19.87 5.50
C GLU A 50 -7.94 -18.83 4.77
N HIS A 51 -7.38 -18.19 3.75
CA HIS A 51 -8.09 -17.25 2.89
C HIS A 51 -9.28 -17.95 2.21
N LEU A 52 -9.05 -19.09 1.55
CA LEU A 52 -10.11 -19.82 0.85
C LEU A 52 -11.21 -20.33 1.79
N ALA A 53 -10.88 -20.63 3.05
CA ALA A 53 -11.85 -21.02 4.06
C ALA A 53 -12.80 -19.87 4.47
N ARG A 54 -12.35 -18.64 4.43
CA ARG A 54 -13.10 -17.43 4.78
C ARG A 54 -14.02 -16.93 3.65
N LEU A 55 -13.86 -17.41 2.40
CA LEU A 55 -14.68 -16.99 1.28
C LEU A 55 -16.18 -17.24 1.55
N ASP A 56 -17.03 -16.27 1.25
CA ASP A 56 -18.47 -16.39 1.28
C ASP A 56 -19.01 -17.27 0.13
N ARG A 57 -20.31 -17.47 0.06
CA ARG A 57 -20.93 -18.35 -0.95
C ARG A 57 -20.69 -17.89 -2.39
N LEU A 58 -20.73 -16.59 -2.63
CA LEU A 58 -20.53 -16.02 -3.96
C LEU A 58 -19.06 -16.18 -4.42
N HIS A 59 -18.13 -15.84 -3.54
CA HIS A 59 -16.70 -15.95 -3.84
C HIS A 59 -16.26 -17.42 -3.96
N ARG A 60 -16.82 -18.35 -3.18
CA ARG A 60 -16.59 -19.80 -3.37
C ARG A 60 -17.10 -20.29 -4.73
N PHE A 61 -18.26 -19.80 -5.18
CA PHE A 61 -18.75 -20.12 -6.53
C PHE A 61 -17.81 -19.57 -7.61
N GLY A 62 -17.36 -18.33 -7.46
CA GLY A 62 -16.35 -17.71 -8.36
C GLY A 62 -15.06 -18.53 -8.42
N TYR A 63 -14.55 -18.99 -7.28
CA TYR A 63 -13.35 -19.83 -7.22
C TYR A 63 -13.55 -21.17 -7.95
N LEU A 64 -14.68 -21.85 -7.76
CA LEU A 64 -14.98 -23.09 -8.46
C LEU A 64 -15.13 -22.89 -9.98
N ALA A 65 -15.72 -21.77 -10.40
CA ALA A 65 -15.80 -21.40 -11.82
C ALA A 65 -14.39 -21.17 -12.40
N GLY A 66 -13.53 -20.44 -11.70
CA GLY A 66 -12.13 -20.26 -12.11
C GLY A 66 -11.33 -21.55 -12.20
N ILE A 67 -11.54 -22.50 -11.28
CA ILE A 67 -10.95 -23.86 -11.38
C ILE A 67 -11.45 -24.61 -12.62
N ALA A 68 -12.73 -24.48 -12.99
CA ALA A 68 -13.26 -25.08 -14.20
C ALA A 68 -12.64 -24.44 -15.47
N GLU A 69 -12.45 -23.14 -15.48
CA GLU A 69 -11.76 -22.41 -16.55
C GLU A 69 -10.30 -22.84 -16.69
N SER A 70 -9.57 -22.90 -15.58
CA SER A 70 -8.19 -23.41 -15.50
C SER A 70 -8.09 -24.81 -16.11
N LEU A 71 -9.00 -25.74 -15.73
CA LEU A 71 -9.05 -27.09 -16.28
C LEU A 71 -9.20 -27.07 -17.80
N VAL A 72 -10.16 -26.31 -18.32
CA VAL A 72 -10.46 -26.26 -19.76
C VAL A 72 -9.29 -25.65 -20.53
N PHE A 73 -8.75 -24.53 -20.06
CA PHE A 73 -7.62 -23.83 -20.68
C PHE A 73 -6.39 -24.73 -20.83
N TRP A 74 -5.92 -25.29 -19.72
CA TRP A 74 -4.73 -26.13 -19.73
C TRP A 74 -4.93 -27.46 -20.47
N ALA A 75 -6.12 -28.06 -20.33
CA ALA A 75 -6.42 -29.30 -21.04
C ALA A 75 -6.40 -29.13 -22.55
N ILE A 76 -6.88 -27.99 -23.08
CA ILE A 76 -6.84 -27.71 -24.53
C ILE A 76 -5.39 -27.58 -25.01
N LEU A 77 -4.55 -26.78 -24.32
CA LEU A 77 -3.16 -26.60 -24.71
C LEU A 77 -2.38 -27.93 -24.71
N LEU A 78 -2.53 -28.74 -23.66
CA LEU A 78 -1.91 -30.07 -23.58
C LEU A 78 -2.47 -31.05 -24.62
N TYR A 79 -3.78 -31.03 -24.87
CA TYR A 79 -4.40 -31.89 -25.86
C TYR A 79 -3.88 -31.61 -27.29
N VAL A 80 -3.76 -30.33 -27.65
CA VAL A 80 -3.22 -29.93 -28.95
C VAL A 80 -1.72 -30.23 -29.03
N SER A 81 -0.96 -30.03 -27.96
CA SER A 81 0.47 -30.38 -27.88
C SER A 81 0.75 -31.89 -27.98
N ALA A 82 -0.27 -32.75 -27.73
CA ALA A 82 -0.18 -34.20 -27.83
C ALA A 82 -0.48 -34.74 -29.25
N ARG A 83 -0.83 -33.89 -30.22
CA ARG A 83 -1.10 -34.30 -31.62
C ARG A 83 0.12 -34.92 -32.31
N ARG A 84 -0.12 -35.74 -33.33
CA ARG A 84 0.95 -36.37 -34.10
C ARG A 84 1.46 -35.42 -35.20
N GLY A 85 2.60 -34.75 -34.90
CA GLY A 85 3.33 -33.94 -35.88
C GLY A 85 2.69 -32.55 -36.18
N GLY A 86 3.49 -31.70 -36.81
CA GLY A 86 3.10 -30.38 -37.28
C GLY A 86 3.50 -29.21 -36.38
N LEU A 87 3.73 -28.04 -37.02
CA LEU A 87 4.14 -26.81 -36.36
C LEU A 87 3.19 -26.40 -35.22
N LEU A 88 1.87 -26.52 -35.42
CA LEU A 88 0.86 -26.18 -34.39
C LEU A 88 1.05 -26.97 -33.10
N ARG A 89 1.44 -28.24 -33.17
CA ARG A 89 1.74 -29.05 -31.99
C ARG A 89 2.90 -28.46 -31.17
N ASP A 90 3.96 -28.08 -31.87
CA ASP A 90 5.18 -27.62 -31.21
C ASP A 90 5.00 -26.19 -30.68
N VAL A 91 4.30 -25.33 -31.40
CA VAL A 91 3.88 -24.02 -30.94
C VAL A 91 2.99 -24.11 -29.67
N MET A 92 1.98 -25.00 -29.66
CA MET A 92 1.12 -25.18 -28.51
C MET A 92 1.87 -25.79 -27.32
N ALA A 93 2.86 -26.65 -27.53
CA ALA A 93 3.70 -27.17 -26.49
C ALA A 93 4.60 -26.07 -25.88
N ALA A 94 5.21 -25.24 -26.73
CA ALA A 94 6.01 -24.10 -26.29
C ALA A 94 5.15 -23.09 -25.53
N LEU A 95 3.96 -22.75 -26.03
CA LEU A 95 3.00 -21.88 -25.33
C LEU A 95 2.58 -22.45 -23.99
N PHE A 96 2.29 -23.76 -23.91
CA PHE A 96 1.95 -24.38 -22.64
C PHE A 96 3.10 -24.24 -21.62
N VAL A 97 4.34 -24.56 -22.03
CA VAL A 97 5.50 -24.46 -21.15
C VAL A 97 5.73 -23.02 -20.70
N LEU A 98 5.69 -22.07 -21.63
CA LEU A 98 5.86 -20.65 -21.32
C LEU A 98 4.78 -20.15 -20.37
N LEU A 99 3.51 -20.28 -20.75
CA LEU A 99 2.38 -19.73 -20.00
C LEU A 99 2.24 -20.39 -18.62
N PHE A 100 2.45 -21.71 -18.51
CA PHE A 100 2.39 -22.40 -17.23
C PHE A 100 3.54 -21.97 -16.31
N THR A 101 4.76 -21.84 -16.85
CA THR A 101 5.90 -21.37 -16.07
C THR A 101 5.69 -19.93 -15.58
N LEU A 102 5.18 -19.06 -16.42
CA LEU A 102 4.88 -17.66 -16.05
C LEU A 102 3.73 -17.61 -15.05
N ALA A 103 2.56 -18.19 -15.37
CA ALA A 103 1.37 -18.09 -14.55
C ALA A 103 1.50 -18.77 -13.18
N VAL A 104 2.20 -19.90 -13.11
CA VAL A 104 2.32 -20.69 -11.87
C VAL A 104 3.63 -20.39 -11.15
N GLY A 105 4.73 -20.26 -11.90
CA GLY A 105 6.05 -20.03 -11.33
C GLY A 105 6.21 -18.62 -10.81
N ILE A 106 5.80 -17.61 -11.58
CA ILE A 106 5.92 -16.21 -11.16
C ILE A 106 4.92 -15.88 -10.07
N GLU A 107 3.65 -16.31 -10.21
CA GLU A 107 2.67 -16.11 -9.12
C GLU A 107 3.09 -16.80 -7.83
N GLY A 108 3.65 -18.01 -7.94
CA GLY A 108 4.20 -18.71 -6.77
C GLY A 108 5.37 -17.99 -6.13
N ALA A 109 6.29 -17.48 -6.94
CA ALA A 109 7.44 -16.70 -6.49
C ALA A 109 7.00 -15.37 -5.85
N PHE A 110 6.05 -14.69 -6.48
CA PHE A 110 5.49 -13.43 -5.98
C PHE A 110 4.77 -13.63 -4.64
N HIS A 111 3.89 -14.63 -4.55
CA HIS A 111 3.19 -14.97 -3.31
C HIS A 111 4.16 -15.30 -2.17
N ARG A 112 5.27 -15.97 -2.45
CA ARG A 112 6.30 -16.27 -1.44
C ARG A 112 6.96 -15.02 -0.84
N VAL A 113 7.07 -13.96 -1.63
CA VAL A 113 7.71 -12.70 -1.21
C VAL A 113 6.70 -11.76 -0.54
N TRP A 114 5.50 -11.66 -1.10
CA TRP A 114 4.53 -10.60 -0.78
C TRP A 114 3.22 -11.12 -0.15
N ASN A 115 3.06 -12.42 -0.03
CA ASN A 115 1.85 -13.09 0.48
C ASN A 115 0.55 -12.72 -0.27
N THR A 116 0.66 -12.23 -1.50
CA THR A 116 -0.44 -11.84 -2.38
C THR A 116 -0.16 -12.28 -3.82
N LEU A 117 -1.07 -12.03 -4.76
CA LEU A 117 -0.94 -12.40 -6.17
C LEU A 117 -0.52 -11.21 -7.02
N LEU A 118 0.44 -11.44 -7.93
CA LEU A 118 1.04 -10.43 -8.79
C LEU A 118 0.03 -9.61 -9.61
N SER A 119 -0.95 -10.28 -10.16
CA SER A 119 -1.88 -9.66 -11.09
C SER A 119 -2.91 -8.76 -10.44
N LEU A 120 -3.08 -8.82 -9.12
CA LEU A 120 -3.83 -7.83 -8.38
C LEU A 120 -3.19 -6.44 -8.59
N ASP A 121 -1.87 -6.38 -8.44
CA ASP A 121 -1.07 -5.17 -8.68
C ASP A 121 -1.15 -4.68 -10.14
N ALA A 122 -1.01 -5.58 -11.10
CA ALA A 122 -1.05 -5.24 -12.51
C ALA A 122 -2.38 -4.64 -12.98
N GLN A 123 -3.49 -4.92 -12.29
CA GLN A 123 -4.80 -4.38 -12.66
C GLN A 123 -5.13 -3.04 -12.03
N ILE A 124 -4.64 -2.81 -10.83
CA ILE A 124 -4.92 -1.57 -10.09
C ILE A 124 -4.08 -0.43 -10.64
N HIS A 125 -2.89 -0.72 -11.10
CA HIS A 125 -1.88 0.29 -11.39
C HIS A 125 -1.34 0.30 -12.81
N SER A 126 -2.03 -0.27 -13.79
CA SER A 126 -1.71 -0.28 -15.23
C SER A 126 -0.26 0.10 -15.72
N LYS A 127 0.07 -0.19 -16.92
CA LYS A 127 1.17 0.12 -17.89
C LYS A 127 2.62 -0.32 -17.63
N SER A 128 3.29 0.12 -16.61
CA SER A 128 4.73 -0.16 -16.44
C SER A 128 5.01 -1.36 -15.55
N ILE A 129 3.98 -1.89 -14.90
CA ILE A 129 4.12 -2.71 -13.70
C ILE A 129 4.38 -4.18 -13.99
N ALA A 130 3.67 -4.81 -14.94
CA ALA A 130 3.83 -6.24 -15.18
C ALA A 130 5.26 -6.63 -15.62
N LEU A 131 5.89 -5.83 -16.47
CA LEU A 131 7.29 -6.03 -16.89
C LEU A 131 8.28 -5.59 -15.80
N SER A 132 7.97 -4.49 -15.11
CA SER A 132 8.78 -3.98 -14.00
C SER A 132 8.81 -4.95 -12.83
N ILE A 133 7.69 -5.58 -12.48
CA ILE A 133 7.58 -6.47 -11.33
C ILE A 133 8.37 -7.75 -11.50
N VAL A 134 8.32 -8.37 -12.68
CA VAL A 134 9.13 -9.58 -12.97
C VAL A 134 10.62 -9.24 -12.87
N GLY A 135 11.02 -8.05 -13.33
CA GLY A 135 12.39 -7.56 -13.22
C GLY A 135 12.84 -7.25 -11.79
N HIS A 136 11.91 -7.12 -10.85
CA HIS A 136 12.20 -6.75 -9.45
C HIS A 136 11.96 -7.87 -8.44
N LEU A 137 11.56 -9.09 -8.87
CA LEU A 137 11.56 -10.22 -7.96
C LEU A 137 12.99 -10.46 -7.45
N PRO A 138 13.19 -10.52 -6.12
CA PRO A 138 14.51 -10.76 -5.59
C PRO A 138 15.01 -12.14 -6.02
N LEU A 139 16.21 -12.22 -6.58
CA LEU A 139 16.84 -13.47 -7.04
C LEU A 139 17.30 -14.35 -5.87
N ARG A 140 16.42 -14.58 -4.89
CA ARG A 140 16.67 -15.50 -3.79
C ARG A 140 16.58 -16.94 -4.30
N PRO A 141 17.40 -17.89 -3.78
CA PRO A 141 17.39 -19.29 -4.23
C PRO A 141 16.00 -19.93 -4.21
N ALA A 142 15.16 -19.61 -3.22
CA ALA A 142 13.79 -20.13 -3.10
C ALA A 142 12.86 -19.62 -4.21
N VAL A 143 12.99 -18.35 -4.62
CA VAL A 143 12.22 -17.75 -5.73
C VAL A 143 12.61 -18.38 -7.06
N VAL A 144 13.91 -18.53 -7.30
CA VAL A 144 14.44 -19.20 -8.51
C VAL A 144 13.98 -20.67 -8.56
N ALA A 145 14.05 -21.38 -7.44
CA ALA A 145 13.60 -22.78 -7.34
C ALA A 145 12.11 -22.93 -7.67
N GLU A 146 11.25 -22.00 -7.27
CA GLU A 146 9.81 -21.99 -7.57
C GLU A 146 9.56 -21.95 -9.09
N VAL A 147 10.24 -21.05 -9.80
CA VAL A 147 10.13 -20.89 -11.26
C VAL A 147 10.69 -22.12 -11.97
N LEU A 148 11.85 -22.64 -11.55
CA LEU A 148 12.45 -23.84 -12.14
C LEU A 148 11.60 -25.09 -11.91
N LEU A 149 10.94 -25.21 -10.74
CA LEU A 149 10.00 -26.29 -10.47
C LEU A 149 8.80 -26.23 -11.41
N ALA A 150 8.18 -25.06 -11.59
CA ALA A 150 7.07 -24.88 -12.52
C ALA A 150 7.47 -25.22 -13.97
N LEU A 151 8.67 -24.81 -14.40
CA LEU A 151 9.24 -25.16 -15.70
C LEU A 151 9.41 -26.69 -15.85
N GLY A 152 10.00 -27.34 -14.87
CA GLY A 152 10.20 -28.80 -14.88
C GLY A 152 8.87 -29.57 -14.95
N VAL A 153 7.87 -29.14 -14.18
CA VAL A 153 6.51 -29.70 -14.21
C VAL A 153 5.87 -29.48 -15.58
N ALA A 154 5.96 -28.29 -16.17
CA ALA A 154 5.41 -27.98 -17.49
C ALA A 154 5.99 -28.89 -18.58
N ILE A 155 7.31 -29.03 -18.63
CA ILE A 155 8.00 -29.92 -19.59
C ILE A 155 7.58 -31.39 -19.36
N GLY A 156 7.54 -31.84 -18.12
CA GLY A 156 7.11 -33.18 -17.74
C GLY A 156 5.68 -33.50 -18.21
N LEU A 157 4.76 -32.55 -18.03
CA LEU A 157 3.36 -32.67 -18.47
C LEU A 157 3.23 -32.75 -19.99
N VAL A 158 3.99 -31.97 -20.77
CA VAL A 158 4.01 -32.07 -22.24
C VAL A 158 4.53 -33.46 -22.68
N VAL A 159 5.61 -33.97 -22.07
CA VAL A 159 6.15 -35.30 -22.37
C VAL A 159 5.12 -36.40 -22.04
N LEU A 160 4.45 -36.33 -20.89
CA LEU A 160 3.41 -37.26 -20.49
C LEU A 160 2.18 -37.18 -21.41
N ALA A 161 1.77 -35.97 -21.79
CA ALA A 161 0.66 -35.76 -22.71
C ALA A 161 0.94 -36.41 -24.07
N ARG A 162 2.13 -36.23 -24.64
CA ARG A 162 2.56 -36.89 -25.89
C ARG A 162 2.55 -38.42 -25.82
N LYS A 163 2.83 -39.01 -24.65
CA LYS A 163 2.85 -40.46 -24.41
C LYS A 163 1.46 -41.05 -24.15
N LEU A 164 0.59 -40.35 -23.41
CA LEU A 164 -0.62 -40.93 -22.84
C LEU A 164 -1.93 -40.37 -23.41
N VAL A 165 -1.95 -39.12 -23.91
CA VAL A 165 -3.14 -38.51 -24.48
C VAL A 165 -3.36 -38.97 -25.92
N ARG A 166 -4.59 -39.39 -26.22
CA ARG A 166 -4.97 -39.81 -27.56
C ARG A 166 -5.83 -38.76 -28.26
N PRO A 167 -5.45 -38.25 -29.45
CA PRO A 167 -6.14 -37.14 -30.11
C PRO A 167 -7.59 -37.43 -30.57
N ARG A 168 -8.16 -38.59 -30.27
CA ARG A 168 -9.53 -39.00 -30.65
C ARG A 168 -10.58 -38.76 -29.54
N LEU A 169 -10.22 -38.11 -28.45
CA LEU A 169 -11.09 -37.97 -27.26
C LEU A 169 -12.09 -36.82 -27.37
N VAL A 170 -11.86 -35.83 -28.24
CA VAL A 170 -12.73 -34.65 -28.42
C VAL A 170 -13.01 -34.46 -29.91
N PRO A 171 -14.24 -34.14 -30.35
CA PRO A 171 -14.56 -33.80 -31.73
C PRO A 171 -13.65 -32.66 -32.23
N ARG A 172 -13.17 -32.80 -33.48
CA ARG A 172 -12.00 -32.09 -34.03
C ARG A 172 -12.09 -30.57 -34.12
N LEU A 173 -13.25 -29.95 -33.93
CA LEU A 173 -13.50 -28.54 -34.25
C LEU A 173 -14.30 -27.74 -33.24
N LEU A 174 -15.06 -28.35 -32.33
CA LEU A 174 -15.96 -27.60 -31.46
C LEU A 174 -15.25 -26.99 -30.22
N ALA A 175 -14.28 -27.68 -29.63
CA ALA A 175 -13.65 -27.22 -28.40
C ALA A 175 -12.84 -25.92 -28.55
N PRO A 176 -11.93 -25.77 -29.55
CA PRO A 176 -11.18 -24.52 -29.68
C PRO A 176 -12.02 -23.33 -30.15
N VAL A 177 -13.07 -23.57 -30.91
CA VAL A 177 -13.93 -22.50 -31.48
C VAL A 177 -14.93 -21.97 -30.44
N LEU A 178 -15.41 -22.80 -29.50
CA LEU A 178 -16.35 -22.37 -28.47
C LEU A 178 -15.66 -21.93 -27.17
N VAL A 179 -14.54 -22.55 -26.86
CA VAL A 179 -13.86 -22.31 -25.57
C VAL A 179 -12.93 -21.09 -25.63
N ALA A 180 -12.26 -20.84 -26.76
CA ALA A 180 -11.39 -19.67 -26.88
C ALA A 180 -12.15 -18.34 -26.75
N PRO A 181 -13.30 -18.11 -27.42
CA PRO A 181 -14.11 -16.92 -27.21
C PRO A 181 -14.67 -16.80 -25.80
N ALA A 182 -15.08 -17.93 -25.18
CA ALA A 182 -15.59 -17.92 -23.81
C ALA A 182 -14.49 -17.56 -22.80
N LEU A 183 -13.29 -18.12 -22.96
CA LEU A 183 -12.14 -17.78 -22.13
C LEU A 183 -11.71 -16.31 -22.33
N ILE A 184 -11.69 -15.82 -23.57
CA ILE A 184 -11.40 -14.41 -23.86
C ILE A 184 -12.48 -13.53 -23.24
N ALA A 185 -13.76 -13.88 -23.34
CA ALA A 185 -14.85 -13.10 -22.77
C ALA A 185 -14.76 -13.03 -21.24
N VAL A 186 -14.48 -14.15 -20.58
CA VAL A 186 -14.34 -14.20 -19.11
C VAL A 186 -13.11 -13.45 -18.65
N THR A 187 -11.97 -13.59 -19.34
CA THR A 187 -10.75 -12.82 -19.04
C THR A 187 -10.88 -11.33 -19.34
N MET A 188 -11.89 -10.90 -20.11
CA MET A 188 -12.16 -9.51 -20.45
C MET A 188 -13.21 -8.84 -19.54
N ILE A 189 -13.91 -9.60 -18.69
CA ILE A 189 -14.86 -9.03 -17.74
C ILE A 189 -14.07 -8.33 -16.63
N PRO A 190 -14.29 -7.02 -16.40
CA PRO A 190 -13.67 -6.32 -15.28
C PRO A 190 -14.26 -6.88 -13.99
N VAL A 191 -13.45 -7.63 -13.27
CA VAL A 191 -13.82 -8.20 -11.98
C VAL A 191 -13.36 -7.25 -10.90
N SER A 192 -14.17 -6.97 -9.89
CA SER A 192 -13.69 -6.20 -8.73
C SER A 192 -12.50 -6.92 -8.09
N TRP A 193 -11.56 -6.17 -7.49
CA TRP A 193 -10.39 -6.76 -6.85
C TRP A 193 -10.74 -7.87 -5.84
N ARG A 194 -11.91 -7.82 -5.17
CA ARG A 194 -12.41 -8.90 -4.29
C ARG A 194 -12.66 -10.21 -5.03
N LEU A 195 -13.09 -10.15 -6.28
CA LEU A 195 -13.26 -11.35 -7.10
C LEU A 195 -11.92 -11.96 -7.52
N TYR A 196 -10.84 -11.17 -7.58
CA TYR A 196 -9.49 -11.69 -7.78
C TYR A 196 -9.04 -12.62 -6.67
N LEU A 197 -9.24 -12.20 -5.43
CA LEU A 197 -8.91 -13.00 -4.27
C LEU A 197 -9.66 -14.34 -4.26
N SER A 198 -10.81 -14.42 -4.93
CA SER A 198 -11.61 -15.63 -5.11
C SER A 198 -11.34 -16.39 -6.41
N SER A 199 -10.29 -16.05 -7.15
CA SER A 199 -9.88 -16.76 -8.37
C SER A 199 -8.61 -17.58 -8.13
N PRO A 200 -8.39 -18.69 -8.89
CA PRO A 200 -7.12 -19.42 -8.81
C PRO A 200 -5.98 -18.60 -9.41
N PRO A 201 -4.73 -18.77 -8.94
CA PRO A 201 -3.59 -17.92 -9.29
C PRO A 201 -3.31 -17.78 -10.78
N ASP A 202 -3.45 -18.85 -11.55
CA ASP A 202 -3.24 -18.84 -13.00
C ASP A 202 -4.30 -18.01 -13.74
N MET A 203 -5.55 -18.03 -13.29
CA MET A 203 -6.61 -17.19 -13.85
C MET A 203 -6.39 -15.72 -13.47
N VAL A 204 -5.98 -15.45 -12.25
CA VAL A 204 -5.57 -14.12 -11.80
C VAL A 204 -4.44 -13.60 -12.68
N TYR A 205 -3.41 -14.40 -12.96
CA TYR A 205 -2.31 -14.04 -13.87
C TYR A 205 -2.79 -13.67 -15.29
N PHE A 206 -3.70 -14.46 -15.86
CA PHE A 206 -4.22 -14.18 -17.22
C PHE A 206 -5.08 -12.92 -17.26
N HIS A 207 -5.80 -12.60 -16.19
CA HIS A 207 -6.48 -11.31 -16.05
C HIS A 207 -5.49 -10.14 -16.04
N GLY A 208 -4.41 -10.23 -15.26
CA GLY A 208 -3.35 -9.23 -15.25
C GLY A 208 -2.67 -9.06 -16.62
N LEU A 209 -2.42 -10.18 -17.33
CA LEU A 209 -1.87 -10.14 -18.68
C LEU A 209 -2.79 -9.42 -19.67
N THR A 210 -4.11 -9.63 -19.59
CA THR A 210 -5.08 -8.94 -20.47
C THR A 210 -5.18 -7.46 -20.14
N ALA A 211 -5.07 -7.07 -18.89
CA ALA A 211 -4.99 -5.67 -18.48
C ALA A 211 -3.74 -5.01 -19.07
N GLY A 212 -2.57 -5.65 -18.95
CA GLY A 212 -1.32 -5.17 -19.54
C GLY A 212 -1.35 -5.05 -21.06
N VAL A 213 -2.03 -5.99 -21.77
CA VAL A 213 -2.19 -5.90 -23.23
C VAL A 213 -3.09 -4.73 -23.63
N LYS A 214 -4.21 -4.52 -22.93
CA LYS A 214 -5.09 -3.35 -23.18
C LYS A 214 -4.35 -2.04 -23.10
N GLU A 215 -3.42 -2.01 -22.22
CA GLU A 215 -2.60 -0.88 -21.94
C GLU A 215 -1.51 -0.62 -22.99
N ILE A 216 -0.75 -1.64 -23.39
CA ILE A 216 0.22 -1.54 -24.49
C ILE A 216 -0.47 -1.05 -25.78
N LEU A 217 -1.75 -1.39 -25.94
CA LEU A 217 -2.57 -0.94 -27.08
C LEU A 217 -3.21 0.44 -26.88
N ASP A 218 -2.85 1.15 -25.81
CA ASP A 218 -3.33 2.51 -25.46
C ASP A 218 -4.87 2.64 -25.38
N ILE A 219 -5.52 1.56 -24.93
CA ILE A 219 -6.99 1.51 -24.75
C ILE A 219 -7.41 2.22 -23.44
N THR A 220 -6.45 2.60 -22.60
CA THR A 220 -6.65 3.32 -21.34
C THR A 220 -5.95 4.67 -21.42
N ASN A 221 -6.69 5.76 -21.17
CA ASN A 221 -6.21 7.16 -21.26
C ASN A 221 -5.45 7.65 -20.00
N GLU A 222 -4.57 6.86 -19.41
CA GLU A 222 -3.84 7.30 -18.21
C GLU A 222 -2.39 7.71 -18.53
N SER A 223 -1.95 8.81 -17.94
CA SER A 223 -0.61 9.36 -18.11
C SER A 223 0.47 8.46 -17.47
N PRO A 224 1.54 8.09 -18.19
CA PRO A 224 2.50 7.07 -17.71
C PRO A 224 3.53 7.56 -16.68
N ASP A 225 3.65 8.85 -16.42
CA ASP A 225 4.84 9.41 -15.77
C ASP A 225 4.76 9.64 -14.26
N LEU A 226 3.59 9.42 -13.62
CA LEU A 226 3.34 9.80 -12.23
C LEU A 226 3.24 8.62 -11.27
N ARG A 227 4.07 7.59 -11.41
CA ARG A 227 3.94 6.36 -10.61
C ARG A 227 5.08 6.16 -9.65
N VAL A 228 4.74 5.58 -8.48
CA VAL A 228 5.74 5.06 -7.56
C VAL A 228 6.59 4.01 -8.27
N GLN A 229 7.90 4.20 -8.23
CA GLN A 229 8.90 3.30 -8.81
C GLN A 229 9.75 2.70 -7.69
N ARG A 230 10.51 1.67 -8.02
CA ARG A 230 11.50 1.12 -7.08
C ARG A 230 12.53 2.19 -6.73
N ARG A 231 12.71 2.40 -5.43
CA ARG A 231 13.75 3.30 -4.93
C ARG A 231 15.14 2.79 -5.28
N ARG A 232 16.04 3.75 -5.47
CA ARG A 232 17.48 3.51 -5.61
C ARG A 232 18.19 4.49 -4.69
N PRO A 233 18.18 4.25 -3.36
CA PRO A 233 18.71 5.20 -2.40
C PRO A 233 20.22 5.42 -2.64
N GLU A 234 20.63 6.67 -2.50
CA GLU A 234 22.03 7.03 -2.43
C GLU A 234 22.68 6.31 -1.24
N PRO A 235 23.88 5.76 -1.38
CA PRO A 235 24.55 5.06 -0.29
C PRO A 235 24.87 6.04 0.84
N VAL A 236 24.43 5.72 2.05
CA VAL A 236 24.79 6.47 3.25
C VAL A 236 26.10 5.90 3.78
N PRO A 237 27.14 6.74 4.00
CA PRO A 237 28.38 6.30 4.61
C PRO A 237 28.12 5.86 6.06
N THR A 238 29.03 5.08 6.62
CA THR A 238 28.97 4.71 8.05
C THR A 238 28.91 5.96 8.92
N LEU A 239 27.93 6.04 9.79
CA LEU A 239 27.69 7.15 10.71
C LEU A 239 28.17 6.79 12.11
N SER A 240 28.73 7.78 12.81
CA SER A 240 29.15 7.64 14.21
C SER A 240 28.06 8.13 15.14
N ALA A 241 27.09 7.27 15.45
CA ALA A 241 26.01 7.60 16.37
C ALA A 241 26.54 7.94 17.77
N LYS A 242 26.29 9.15 18.24
CA LYS A 242 26.64 9.65 19.58
C LYS A 242 25.43 10.30 20.25
N PRO A 243 24.40 9.49 20.59
CA PRO A 243 23.21 10.04 21.22
C PRO A 243 23.59 10.61 22.61
N LYS A 244 22.99 11.74 22.98
CA LYS A 244 23.19 12.37 24.30
C LYS A 244 22.75 11.45 25.44
N ARG A 245 21.76 10.59 25.18
CA ARG A 245 21.25 9.54 26.08
C ARG A 245 21.08 8.24 25.30
N ARG A 246 21.30 7.11 25.97
CA ARG A 246 20.99 5.80 25.38
C ARG A 246 19.46 5.66 25.23
N ARG A 247 19.00 5.45 24.01
CA ARG A 247 17.56 5.40 23.71
C ARG A 247 17.25 4.59 22.46
N ASN A 248 16.01 4.15 22.38
CA ASN A 248 15.37 3.65 21.18
C ASN A 248 14.39 4.72 20.68
N VAL A 249 14.01 4.66 19.41
CA VAL A 249 13.08 5.62 18.82
C VAL A 249 11.97 4.86 18.07
N VAL A 250 10.73 5.21 18.35
CA VAL A 250 9.54 4.66 17.68
C VAL A 250 8.74 5.81 17.10
N LEU A 251 8.42 5.72 15.80
CA LEU A 251 7.40 6.54 15.18
C LEU A 251 6.09 5.74 15.11
N ILE A 252 5.04 6.25 15.75
CA ILE A 252 3.66 5.80 15.51
C ILE A 252 3.04 6.79 14.55
N LEU A 253 2.73 6.31 13.34
CA LEU A 253 2.13 7.08 12.27
C LEU A 253 0.69 6.62 12.07
N GLN A 254 -0.26 7.55 12.15
CA GLN A 254 -1.65 7.33 11.81
C GLN A 254 -1.91 7.80 10.38
N GLU A 255 -2.86 7.17 9.73
CA GLU A 255 -3.40 7.56 8.43
C GLU A 255 -4.60 8.49 8.64
N SER A 256 -4.65 9.64 7.92
CA SER A 256 -5.82 10.52 7.82
C SER A 256 -6.41 11.01 9.17
N LEU A 257 -5.61 11.18 10.23
CA LEU A 257 -6.10 11.62 11.54
C LEU A 257 -6.06 13.15 11.68
N ARG A 258 -7.21 13.76 11.86
CA ARG A 258 -7.36 15.21 12.11
C ARG A 258 -6.89 15.62 13.51
N GLY A 259 -6.26 16.81 13.60
CA GLY A 259 -5.84 17.38 14.88
C GLY A 259 -7.00 17.71 15.82
N ASP A 260 -8.10 18.22 15.29
CA ASP A 260 -9.25 18.69 16.08
C ASP A 260 -10.13 17.59 16.71
N VAL A 261 -9.95 16.31 16.30
CA VAL A 261 -10.67 15.17 16.91
C VAL A 261 -9.80 14.41 17.92
N ALA A 262 -8.52 14.78 18.05
CA ALA A 262 -7.55 14.10 18.88
C ALA A 262 -7.37 14.81 20.24
N CYS A 263 -7.04 14.04 21.27
CA CYS A 263 -6.49 14.56 22.52
C CYS A 263 -5.00 14.83 22.32
N GLU A 264 -4.65 15.97 21.77
CA GLU A 264 -3.25 16.29 21.41
C GLU A 264 -2.37 16.44 22.65
N GLU A 265 -2.83 17.19 23.64
CA GLU A 265 -2.22 17.33 24.96
C GLU A 265 -2.83 16.32 25.93
N TYR A 266 -2.06 15.93 26.94
CA TYR A 266 -2.61 15.06 27.97
C TYR A 266 -3.70 15.78 28.79
N ASP A 267 -4.86 15.22 28.79
CA ASP A 267 -6.01 15.66 29.58
C ASP A 267 -6.69 14.42 30.19
N PRO A 268 -6.70 14.28 31.54
CA PRO A 268 -7.34 13.13 32.18
C PRO A 268 -8.87 13.08 31.95
N GLU A 269 -9.48 14.20 31.57
CA GLU A 269 -10.91 14.31 31.27
C GLU A 269 -11.21 14.24 29.76
N CYS A 270 -10.18 13.94 28.93
CA CYS A 270 -10.39 13.85 27.50
C CYS A 270 -11.42 12.77 27.12
N ASP A 271 -12.54 13.19 26.59
CA ASP A 271 -13.60 12.36 26.02
C ASP A 271 -13.50 12.22 24.49
N GLY A 272 -12.40 12.74 23.91
CA GLY A 272 -12.13 12.69 22.47
C GLY A 272 -11.89 11.29 21.92
N ALA A 273 -11.73 11.23 20.60
CA ALA A 273 -11.59 9.96 19.90
C ALA A 273 -10.26 9.23 20.19
N THR A 274 -9.23 9.93 20.70
CA THR A 274 -7.90 9.35 21.01
C THR A 274 -7.62 9.23 22.50
N ARG A 275 -8.62 8.85 23.28
CA ARG A 275 -8.49 8.77 24.74
C ARG A 275 -7.57 7.66 25.24
N PHE A 276 -7.43 6.51 24.51
CA PHE A 276 -6.61 5.38 24.97
C PHE A 276 -5.12 5.68 24.85
N SER A 277 -4.69 6.33 23.77
CA SER A 277 -3.32 6.83 23.65
C SER A 277 -3.07 7.96 24.64
N ASN A 278 -4.09 8.80 24.93
CA ASN A 278 -4.02 9.83 25.95
C ASN A 278 -3.74 9.25 27.34
N GLU A 279 -4.49 8.24 27.76
CA GLU A 279 -4.26 7.53 29.03
C GLU A 279 -2.89 6.83 29.09
N ALA A 280 -2.43 6.28 27.98
CA ALA A 280 -1.20 5.49 27.93
C ALA A 280 0.09 6.32 27.90
N ALA A 281 0.01 7.61 27.54
CA ALA A 281 1.16 8.51 27.47
C ALA A 281 0.88 9.84 28.18
N PRO A 282 0.76 9.84 29.53
CA PRO A 282 0.45 11.07 30.29
C PRO A 282 1.60 12.09 30.30
N GLY A 283 2.83 11.67 30.03
CA GLY A 283 4.02 12.54 29.94
C GLY A 283 4.25 13.20 28.59
N ARG A 284 3.33 13.02 27.62
CA ARG A 284 3.49 13.53 26.25
C ARG A 284 3.73 15.04 26.19
N MET A 285 4.59 15.45 25.30
CA MET A 285 4.87 16.84 24.95
C MET A 285 4.18 17.14 23.63
N ALA A 286 3.07 17.86 23.68
CA ALA A 286 2.25 18.17 22.52
C ALA A 286 2.89 19.24 21.63
N LEU A 287 2.67 19.12 20.31
CA LEU A 287 3.05 20.06 19.26
C LEU A 287 1.78 20.53 18.54
N LEU A 288 1.07 21.50 19.14
CA LEU A 288 -0.31 21.87 18.76
C LEU A 288 -0.42 22.51 17.37
N GLN A 289 0.70 22.96 16.79
CA GLN A 289 0.74 23.61 15.49
C GLN A 289 1.49 22.79 14.44
N MET A 290 1.53 21.47 14.60
CA MET A 290 2.11 20.59 13.56
C MET A 290 1.24 20.54 12.32
N ARG A 291 1.89 20.65 11.16
CA ARG A 291 1.23 20.49 9.86
C ARG A 291 2.00 19.58 8.91
N ALA A 292 1.22 18.84 8.13
CA ALA A 292 1.69 18.18 6.93
C ALA A 292 1.97 19.22 5.83
N HIS A 293 2.79 18.85 4.87
CA HIS A 293 3.06 19.67 3.68
C HIS A 293 2.07 19.40 2.53
N ASP A 294 1.26 18.40 2.70
CA ASP A 294 0.30 17.95 1.72
C ASP A 294 -0.82 17.14 2.40
N SER A 295 -1.85 16.84 1.62
CA SER A 295 -2.98 16.03 2.04
C SER A 295 -3.02 14.66 1.35
N THR A 296 -1.84 14.12 0.97
CA THR A 296 -1.73 12.85 0.24
C THR A 296 -0.68 11.96 0.89
N THR A 297 -1.06 10.76 1.32
CA THR A 297 -0.18 9.78 1.98
C THR A 297 1.14 9.57 1.26
N ALA A 298 1.11 9.38 -0.06
CA ALA A 298 2.31 9.09 -0.86
C ALA A 298 3.37 10.20 -0.80
N ILE A 299 2.96 11.45 -0.61
CA ILE A 299 3.84 12.60 -0.50
C ILE A 299 4.25 12.79 0.96
N SER A 300 3.28 12.80 1.87
CA SER A 300 3.48 13.08 3.28
C SER A 300 4.47 12.11 3.92
N ILE A 301 4.26 10.81 3.76
CA ILE A 301 5.18 9.82 4.33
C ILE A 301 6.60 9.93 3.74
N SER A 302 6.74 10.26 2.46
CA SER A 302 8.05 10.51 1.86
C SER A 302 8.76 11.69 2.53
N ASN A 303 8.03 12.77 2.84
CA ASN A 303 8.56 13.96 3.52
C ASN A 303 8.92 13.67 4.98
N ILE A 304 8.05 12.97 5.72
CA ILE A 304 8.30 12.55 7.11
C ILE A 304 9.58 11.71 7.21
N TRP A 305 9.78 10.79 6.25
CA TRP A 305 10.88 9.83 6.31
C TRP A 305 12.20 10.36 5.73
N SER A 306 12.16 11.38 4.87
CA SER A 306 13.36 11.94 4.22
C SER A 306 13.75 13.33 4.70
N GLY A 307 12.81 14.15 5.18
CA GLY A 307 13.01 15.58 5.47
C GLY A 307 13.18 16.46 4.23
N VAL A 308 12.93 15.92 3.03
CA VAL A 308 13.09 16.62 1.76
C VAL A 308 11.78 17.25 1.32
N ARG A 309 11.83 18.37 0.62
CA ARG A 309 10.66 19.15 0.18
C ARG A 309 9.70 18.32 -0.68
N PRO A 310 8.37 18.54 -0.55
CA PRO A 310 7.38 17.90 -1.40
C PRO A 310 7.48 18.31 -2.88
N THR A 311 8.16 19.42 -3.17
CA THR A 311 8.35 19.96 -4.52
C THR A 311 9.52 19.34 -5.28
N GLU A 312 10.29 18.45 -4.65
CA GLU A 312 11.37 17.75 -5.32
C GLU A 312 10.84 16.77 -6.38
N GLY A 313 11.63 16.58 -7.42
CA GLY A 313 11.29 15.64 -8.48
C GLY A 313 11.28 14.19 -8.01
N ARG A 314 10.55 13.34 -8.71
CA ARG A 314 10.46 11.90 -8.42
C ARG A 314 11.81 11.23 -8.25
N ASP A 315 12.80 11.58 -9.08
CA ASP A 315 14.12 10.98 -9.01
C ASP A 315 14.82 11.31 -7.68
N VAL A 316 14.62 12.50 -7.14
CA VAL A 316 15.13 12.88 -5.81
C VAL A 316 14.39 12.08 -4.74
N LEU A 317 13.04 12.07 -4.75
CA LEU A 317 12.22 11.35 -3.76
C LEU A 317 12.48 9.82 -3.75
N HIS A 318 12.92 9.26 -4.89
CA HIS A 318 13.27 7.83 -5.00
C HIS A 318 14.75 7.51 -4.78
N SER A 319 15.61 8.53 -4.68
CA SER A 319 17.06 8.36 -4.44
C SER A 319 17.50 8.87 -3.07
N VAL A 320 16.78 9.80 -2.45
CA VAL A 320 17.13 10.27 -1.11
C VAL A 320 17.04 9.12 -0.09
N PRO A 321 18.04 8.98 0.80
CA PRO A 321 17.93 8.04 1.90
C PRO A 321 16.80 8.41 2.85
N LEU A 322 16.17 7.41 3.45
CA LEU A 322 15.11 7.55 4.45
C LEU A 322 15.65 7.18 5.82
N LEU A 323 14.83 7.29 6.83
CA LEU A 323 15.18 7.03 8.24
C LEU A 323 15.90 5.68 8.43
N TRP A 324 15.49 4.63 7.72
CA TRP A 324 16.05 3.28 7.86
C TRP A 324 17.46 3.15 7.32
N GLU A 325 17.78 3.82 6.18
CA GLU A 325 19.14 3.81 5.64
C GLU A 325 20.10 4.57 6.57
N TYR A 326 19.66 5.67 7.17
CA TYR A 326 20.47 6.41 8.16
C TYR A 326 20.66 5.59 9.45
N ALA A 327 19.61 4.98 9.96
CA ALA A 327 19.68 4.16 11.17
C ALA A 327 20.56 2.93 10.96
N ALA A 328 20.44 2.24 9.83
CA ALA A 328 21.32 1.12 9.49
C ALA A 328 22.78 1.55 9.35
N ALA A 329 23.06 2.71 8.72
CA ALA A 329 24.41 3.27 8.61
C ALA A 329 25.01 3.67 9.98
N ALA A 330 24.14 3.96 10.97
CA ALA A 330 24.51 4.23 12.35
C ALA A 330 24.64 2.96 13.22
N GLY A 331 24.40 1.77 12.65
CA GLY A 331 24.45 0.49 13.36
C GLY A 331 23.23 0.22 14.26
N TRP A 332 22.13 0.94 14.06
CA TRP A 332 20.87 0.71 14.76
C TRP A 332 20.10 -0.43 14.12
N ASP A 333 19.35 -1.18 14.92
CA ASP A 333 18.36 -2.12 14.42
C ASP A 333 17.14 -1.36 13.87
N THR A 334 16.44 -1.91 12.89
CA THR A 334 15.40 -1.18 12.20
C THR A 334 14.18 -2.05 11.95
N ALA A 335 12.98 -1.47 12.06
CA ALA A 335 11.74 -2.16 11.80
C ALA A 335 10.73 -1.25 11.07
N TYR A 336 9.87 -1.88 10.28
CA TYR A 336 8.71 -1.24 9.67
C TYR A 336 7.52 -2.20 9.66
N TRP A 337 6.45 -1.81 10.34
CA TRP A 337 5.19 -2.53 10.36
C TRP A 337 4.06 -1.59 9.93
N THR A 338 3.18 -2.07 9.07
CA THR A 338 2.03 -1.29 8.63
C THR A 338 0.78 -2.16 8.47
N SER A 339 -0.36 -1.64 8.88
CA SER A 339 -1.66 -2.22 8.52
C SER A 339 -2.09 -1.86 7.10
N GLN A 340 -1.38 -0.92 6.44
CA GLN A 340 -1.66 -0.51 5.08
C GLN A 340 -1.35 -1.64 4.08
N HIS A 341 -2.19 -1.73 3.05
CA HIS A 341 -1.96 -2.64 1.95
C HIS A 341 -0.95 -2.03 0.97
N VAL A 342 0.30 -2.49 1.03
CA VAL A 342 1.40 -1.92 0.23
C VAL A 342 1.25 -2.06 -1.29
N MET A 343 0.21 -2.75 -1.77
CA MET A 343 -0.19 -2.77 -3.17
C MET A 343 -0.97 -1.50 -3.55
N PHE A 344 -1.61 -0.83 -2.60
CA PHE A 344 -2.21 0.47 -2.82
C PHE A 344 -1.14 1.48 -3.25
N GLY A 345 -1.40 2.26 -4.29
CA GLY A 345 -0.43 3.20 -4.84
C GLY A 345 0.91 2.58 -5.27
N ASN A 346 1.01 1.24 -5.34
CA ASN A 346 2.26 0.51 -5.61
C ASN A 346 3.37 0.77 -4.58
N MET A 347 2.99 1.07 -3.34
CA MET A 347 3.87 1.41 -2.22
C MET A 347 4.94 0.35 -1.96
N ARG A 348 4.68 -0.94 -2.28
CA ARG A 348 5.68 -2.00 -2.13
C ARG A 348 6.99 -1.71 -2.87
N LEU A 349 6.96 -1.04 -4.04
CA LEU A 349 8.17 -0.66 -4.77
C LEU A 349 9.00 0.38 -4.00
N TYR A 350 8.35 1.15 -3.16
CA TYR A 350 8.99 2.15 -2.32
C TYR A 350 9.65 1.52 -1.09
N VAL A 351 9.00 0.52 -0.48
CA VAL A 351 9.42 -0.06 0.81
C VAL A 351 10.21 -1.37 0.70
N GLN A 352 10.21 -2.05 -0.46
CA GLN A 352 10.74 -3.41 -0.59
C GLN A 352 12.24 -3.57 -0.28
N ASP A 353 13.00 -2.50 -0.37
CA ASP A 353 14.46 -2.52 -0.17
C ASP A 353 14.86 -1.85 1.16
N PHE A 354 13.91 -1.61 2.06
CA PHE A 354 14.24 -1.07 3.38
C PHE A 354 15.19 -2.01 4.11
N PRO A 355 16.26 -1.49 4.70
CA PRO A 355 17.22 -2.28 5.47
C PRO A 355 16.65 -2.60 6.86
N VAL A 356 15.53 -3.35 6.92
CA VAL A 356 14.84 -3.66 8.17
C VAL A 356 15.04 -5.12 8.59
N SER A 357 15.16 -5.36 9.90
CA SER A 357 15.18 -6.69 10.48
C SER A 357 13.77 -7.29 10.62
N HIS A 358 12.77 -6.42 10.85
CA HIS A 358 11.37 -6.80 10.96
C HIS A 358 10.51 -6.00 9.98
N PHE A 359 9.69 -6.71 9.22
CA PHE A 359 8.75 -6.13 8.27
C PHE A 359 7.41 -6.87 8.29
N ALA A 360 6.32 -6.11 8.38
CA ALA A 360 5.00 -6.63 8.08
C ALA A 360 4.14 -5.54 7.40
N ALA A 361 3.32 -5.95 6.45
CA ALA A 361 2.29 -5.14 5.81
C ALA A 361 0.95 -5.87 5.88
N ALA A 362 -0.15 -5.24 5.49
CA ALA A 362 -1.50 -5.78 5.61
C ALA A 362 -1.62 -7.26 5.23
N THR A 363 -1.06 -7.65 4.08
CA THR A 363 -1.15 -9.05 3.59
C THR A 363 -0.37 -10.07 4.43
N HIS A 364 0.56 -9.60 5.27
CA HIS A 364 1.25 -10.46 6.25
C HIS A 364 0.44 -10.62 7.54
N LEU A 365 -0.47 -9.67 7.81
CA LEU A 365 -1.35 -9.66 8.98
C LEU A 365 -2.66 -10.38 8.67
N ASP A 366 -3.27 -10.09 7.53
CA ASP A 366 -4.48 -10.75 7.03
C ASP A 366 -4.42 -10.88 5.50
N THR A 367 -4.49 -12.11 5.00
CA THR A 367 -4.54 -12.39 3.55
C THR A 367 -5.81 -11.88 2.87
N MET A 368 -6.82 -11.49 3.66
CA MET A 368 -8.08 -10.89 3.20
C MET A 368 -8.12 -9.37 3.42
N ALA A 369 -6.99 -8.76 3.77
CA ALA A 369 -6.91 -7.32 3.99
C ALA A 369 -7.52 -6.53 2.82
N ASP A 370 -8.26 -5.49 3.15
CA ASP A 370 -8.83 -4.58 2.16
C ASP A 370 -7.71 -3.78 1.49
N LEU A 371 -7.85 -3.49 0.20
CA LEU A 371 -6.80 -2.77 -0.52
C LEU A 371 -6.66 -1.32 -0.02
N ASP A 372 -7.78 -0.67 0.23
CA ASP A 372 -7.82 0.75 0.61
C ASP A 372 -7.68 0.93 2.14
N ALA A 373 -8.42 0.15 2.94
CA ALA A 373 -8.40 0.26 4.40
C ALA A 373 -7.30 -0.57 5.09
N GLY A 374 -6.69 -1.52 4.38
CA GLY A 374 -5.65 -2.39 4.93
C GLY A 374 -6.17 -3.53 5.81
N ALA A 375 -5.30 -4.05 6.69
CA ALA A 375 -5.63 -5.01 7.72
C ALA A 375 -6.13 -4.28 8.99
N TYR A 376 -6.82 -4.99 9.89
CA TYR A 376 -7.22 -4.41 11.17
C TYR A 376 -6.00 -3.96 12.00
N ASP A 377 -6.04 -2.73 12.50
CA ASP A 377 -4.98 -2.13 13.32
C ASP A 377 -4.67 -2.96 14.59
N ALA A 378 -5.67 -3.66 15.11
CA ALA A 378 -5.47 -4.59 16.22
C ALA A 378 -4.50 -5.73 15.87
N LEU A 379 -4.53 -6.25 14.64
CA LEU A 379 -3.61 -7.29 14.17
C LEU A 379 -2.19 -6.74 14.01
N LEU A 380 -2.07 -5.48 13.56
CA LEU A 380 -0.78 -4.79 13.52
C LEU A 380 -0.18 -4.69 14.92
N THR A 381 -0.97 -4.24 15.90
CA THR A 381 -0.53 -4.16 17.30
C THR A 381 -0.09 -5.52 17.84
N ASP A 382 -0.85 -6.59 17.58
CA ASP A 382 -0.46 -7.96 17.97
C ASP A 382 0.88 -8.37 17.36
N ARG A 383 1.09 -8.04 16.10
CA ARG A 383 2.34 -8.34 15.39
C ARG A 383 3.52 -7.56 15.98
N VAL A 384 3.38 -6.27 16.23
CA VAL A 384 4.44 -5.46 16.83
C VAL A 384 4.79 -5.95 18.23
N ILE A 385 3.78 -6.27 19.06
CA ILE A 385 3.98 -6.85 20.41
C ILE A 385 4.74 -8.18 20.33
N HIS A 386 4.39 -9.04 19.37
CA HIS A 386 5.07 -10.32 19.15
C HIS A 386 6.56 -10.13 18.78
N ASP A 387 6.85 -9.19 17.87
CA ASP A 387 8.20 -8.95 17.37
C ASP A 387 9.05 -8.09 18.31
N TRP A 388 8.44 -7.44 19.32
CA TRP A 388 9.07 -6.41 20.17
C TRP A 388 10.33 -6.88 20.88
N ASP A 389 10.29 -8.09 21.44
CA ASP A 389 11.42 -8.63 22.20
C ASP A 389 12.60 -9.03 21.31
N GLU A 390 12.39 -9.24 20.02
CA GLU A 390 13.42 -9.59 19.05
C GLU A 390 14.23 -8.38 18.58
N LEU A 391 13.72 -7.14 18.74
CA LEU A 391 14.46 -5.92 18.40
C LEU A 391 15.74 -5.78 19.23
N ARG A 392 16.84 -5.47 18.57
CA ARG A 392 18.14 -5.22 19.22
C ARG A 392 18.30 -3.72 19.49
N GLU A 393 18.66 -3.37 20.71
CA GLU A 393 18.91 -1.98 21.08
C GLU A 393 20.32 -1.50 20.66
N PRO A 394 20.49 -0.24 20.19
CA PRO A 394 19.41 0.72 19.91
C PRO A 394 18.67 0.40 18.62
N PHE A 395 17.40 0.76 18.54
CA PHE A 395 16.59 0.57 17.34
C PHE A 395 15.78 1.82 16.94
N LEU A 396 15.47 1.89 15.64
CA LEU A 396 14.48 2.77 15.05
C LEU A 396 13.35 1.90 14.49
N ALA A 397 12.13 2.12 14.94
CA ALA A 397 10.96 1.41 14.49
C ALA A 397 9.86 2.37 14.02
N VAL A 398 9.15 2.00 12.95
CA VAL A 398 7.96 2.72 12.48
C VAL A 398 6.77 1.78 12.49
N VAL A 399 5.70 2.20 13.13
CA VAL A 399 4.40 1.50 13.19
C VAL A 399 3.37 2.39 12.52
N HIS A 400 2.86 1.98 11.35
CA HIS A 400 1.96 2.77 10.53
C HIS A 400 0.56 2.14 10.50
N TYR A 401 -0.39 2.79 11.15
CA TYR A 401 -1.80 2.41 11.26
C TYR A 401 -2.61 3.01 10.11
N SER A 402 -3.51 2.23 9.48
CA SER A 402 -4.21 2.67 8.26
C SER A 402 -5.74 2.64 8.33
N ASN A 403 -6.34 2.19 9.43
CA ASN A 403 -7.79 1.94 9.45
C ASN A 403 -8.66 3.21 9.46
N ILE A 404 -8.05 4.39 9.67
CA ILE A 404 -8.73 5.68 9.55
C ILE A 404 -8.84 6.13 8.08
N HIS A 405 -8.13 5.47 7.13
CA HIS A 405 -8.29 5.72 5.70
C HIS A 405 -9.67 5.29 5.19
N TYR A 406 -10.27 6.11 4.29
CA TYR A 406 -11.49 5.73 3.57
C TYR A 406 -11.28 4.38 2.83
N PRO A 407 -12.20 3.40 2.86
CA PRO A 407 -13.61 3.47 3.30
C PRO A 407 -13.84 3.23 4.81
N TYR A 408 -12.84 3.39 5.64
CA TYR A 408 -12.87 3.32 7.11
C TYR A 408 -13.18 1.92 7.67
N VAL A 409 -12.43 1.51 8.67
CA VAL A 409 -12.72 0.28 9.43
C VAL A 409 -13.59 0.64 10.64
N PHE A 410 -14.85 0.21 10.61
CA PHE A 410 -15.84 0.53 11.64
C PHE A 410 -16.29 -0.72 12.40
N ASP A 411 -16.43 -0.57 13.73
CA ASP A 411 -17.04 -1.59 14.59
C ASP A 411 -18.12 -0.96 15.47
N ALA A 412 -19.36 -1.43 15.30
CA ALA A 412 -20.50 -0.94 16.06
C ALA A 412 -20.41 -1.19 17.58
N ALA A 413 -19.62 -2.18 18.02
CA ALA A 413 -19.37 -2.43 19.45
C ALA A 413 -18.46 -1.37 20.08
N HIS A 414 -17.71 -0.63 19.28
CA HIS A 414 -16.77 0.42 19.68
C HIS A 414 -17.13 1.79 19.10
N ALA A 415 -18.42 2.15 19.13
CA ALA A 415 -18.95 3.36 18.50
C ALA A 415 -19.64 4.31 19.50
N PRO A 416 -18.90 4.99 20.41
CA PRO A 416 -19.49 5.86 21.43
C PRO A 416 -20.09 7.17 20.88
N PHE A 417 -19.61 7.67 19.74
CA PHE A 417 -20.06 8.94 19.15
C PHE A 417 -21.34 8.72 18.34
N GLN A 418 -22.46 9.30 18.79
CA GLN A 418 -23.79 9.10 18.21
C GLN A 418 -24.52 10.44 18.03
N PRO A 419 -25.41 10.60 17.03
CA PRO A 419 -25.74 9.62 15.98
C PRO A 419 -24.60 9.41 14.98
N SER A 420 -24.44 8.18 14.47
CA SER A 420 -23.34 7.78 13.60
C SER A 420 -23.85 7.06 12.36
N GLU A 421 -23.49 7.53 11.18
CA GLU A 421 -23.90 6.92 9.91
C GLU A 421 -22.85 7.17 8.84
N PHE A 422 -22.45 6.11 8.11
CA PHE A 422 -21.64 6.25 6.91
C PHE A 422 -22.51 6.80 5.78
N THR A 423 -22.42 8.10 5.53
CA THR A 423 -23.28 8.79 4.58
C THR A 423 -22.58 9.96 3.91
N LYS A 424 -22.91 10.20 2.63
CA LYS A 424 -22.45 11.37 1.87
C LYS A 424 -23.53 12.44 1.72
N VAL A 425 -24.64 12.32 2.45
CA VAL A 425 -25.75 13.30 2.45
C VAL A 425 -25.35 14.53 3.24
N PRO A 426 -25.33 15.76 2.66
CA PRO A 426 -24.85 16.97 3.33
C PRO A 426 -25.56 17.26 4.66
N GLU A 427 -26.87 17.05 4.74
CA GLU A 427 -27.67 17.30 5.93
C GLU A 427 -27.33 16.38 7.11
N LYS A 428 -26.54 15.33 6.86
CA LYS A 428 -26.06 14.37 7.86
C LYS A 428 -24.55 14.43 8.08
N ASN A 429 -23.93 15.54 7.81
CA ASN A 429 -22.48 15.68 7.96
C ASN A 429 -22.00 15.36 9.37
N GLU A 430 -22.73 15.80 10.40
CA GLU A 430 -22.43 15.47 11.81
C GLU A 430 -22.46 13.95 12.06
N HIS A 431 -23.43 13.22 11.49
CA HIS A 431 -23.50 11.77 11.62
C HIS A 431 -22.26 11.10 10.97
N PHE A 432 -21.78 11.66 9.85
CA PHE A 432 -20.61 11.13 9.18
C PHE A 432 -19.32 11.45 9.93
N LEU A 433 -19.20 12.65 10.49
CA LEU A 433 -18.10 13.02 11.37
C LEU A 433 -18.07 12.14 12.64
N ASN A 434 -19.22 11.85 13.24
CA ASN A 434 -19.31 10.91 14.36
C ASN A 434 -18.93 9.49 13.96
N PHE A 435 -19.28 9.06 12.73
CA PHE A 435 -18.81 7.79 12.18
C PHE A 435 -17.29 7.75 12.10
N TYR A 436 -16.67 8.79 11.55
CA TYR A 436 -15.21 8.92 11.50
C TYR A 436 -14.58 8.94 12.91
N LYS A 437 -15.14 9.69 13.87
CA LYS A 437 -14.66 9.68 15.27
C LYS A 437 -14.70 8.29 15.89
N ASN A 438 -15.70 7.47 15.56
CA ASN A 438 -15.76 6.08 16.02
C ASN A 438 -14.66 5.21 15.39
N VAL A 439 -14.29 5.47 14.14
CA VAL A 439 -13.17 4.79 13.47
C VAL A 439 -11.84 5.17 14.12
N VAL A 440 -11.64 6.47 14.39
CA VAL A 440 -10.47 6.96 15.15
C VAL A 440 -10.39 6.30 16.53
N TYR A 441 -11.51 6.24 17.24
CA TYR A 441 -11.61 5.60 18.55
C TYR A 441 -11.19 4.12 18.52
N LEU A 442 -11.61 3.39 17.49
CA LEU A 442 -11.24 1.98 17.31
C LEU A 442 -9.74 1.81 17.04
N SER A 443 -9.16 2.66 16.18
CA SER A 443 -7.72 2.66 15.90
C SER A 443 -6.91 3.06 17.12
N ASP A 444 -7.35 4.09 17.86
CA ASP A 444 -6.69 4.54 19.09
C ASP A 444 -6.67 3.49 20.20
N LEU A 445 -7.66 2.61 20.27
CA LEU A 445 -7.65 1.45 21.17
C LEU A 445 -6.43 0.55 20.89
N ALA A 446 -6.10 0.33 19.60
CA ALA A 446 -4.92 -0.44 19.20
C ALA A 446 -3.63 0.30 19.55
N VAL A 447 -3.57 1.61 19.30
CA VAL A 447 -2.41 2.46 19.66
C VAL A 447 -2.20 2.49 21.18
N GLY A 448 -3.26 2.70 21.96
CA GLY A 448 -3.19 2.73 23.43
C GLY A 448 -2.68 1.40 24.00
N ARG A 449 -3.09 0.26 23.41
CA ARG A 449 -2.59 -1.06 23.78
C ARG A 449 -1.10 -1.22 23.47
N LEU A 450 -0.64 -0.74 22.30
CA LEU A 450 0.78 -0.74 21.95
C LEU A 450 1.59 0.10 22.92
N LEU A 451 1.16 1.32 23.23
CA LEU A 451 1.84 2.22 24.15
C LEU A 451 1.97 1.61 25.56
N LYS A 452 0.89 1.01 26.09
CA LYS A 452 0.91 0.30 27.36
C LYS A 452 1.93 -0.85 27.36
N HIS A 453 2.00 -1.62 26.26
CA HIS A 453 2.99 -2.69 26.10
C HIS A 453 4.43 -2.13 26.09
N ILE A 454 4.68 -1.09 25.28
CA ILE A 454 5.99 -0.45 25.21
C ILE A 454 6.42 0.00 26.61
N ARG A 455 5.57 0.71 27.33
CA ARG A 455 5.89 1.24 28.68
C ARG A 455 6.07 0.15 29.74
N ALA A 456 5.42 -1.00 29.59
CA ALA A 456 5.59 -2.15 30.46
C ALA A 456 6.85 -2.99 30.18
N SER A 457 7.49 -2.81 29.03
CA SER A 457 8.67 -3.55 28.64
C SER A 457 9.97 -2.94 29.18
N GLU A 458 11.02 -3.76 29.37
CA GLU A 458 12.35 -3.27 29.77
C GLU A 458 12.94 -2.24 28.79
N LYS A 459 12.66 -2.39 27.49
CA LYS A 459 13.08 -1.45 26.45
C LYS A 459 12.31 -0.12 26.53
N GLY A 460 11.09 -0.16 27.08
CA GLY A 460 10.21 0.99 27.20
C GLY A 460 10.78 2.14 28.01
N GLU A 461 11.56 1.85 29.07
CA GLU A 461 12.25 2.87 29.88
C GLU A 461 13.27 3.70 29.08
N ARG A 462 13.66 3.21 27.90
CA ARG A 462 14.63 3.86 27.00
C ARG A 462 14.04 4.20 25.64
N THR A 463 12.73 4.10 25.48
CA THR A 463 12.07 4.30 24.19
C THR A 463 11.38 5.65 24.13
N VAL A 464 11.85 6.52 23.22
CA VAL A 464 11.16 7.75 22.83
C VAL A 464 10.13 7.38 21.76
N VAL A 465 8.87 7.76 22.00
CA VAL A 465 7.78 7.60 21.04
C VAL A 465 7.43 8.95 20.44
N VAL A 466 7.45 9.04 19.13
CA VAL A 466 6.92 10.15 18.36
C VAL A 466 5.62 9.68 17.71
N PHE A 467 4.55 10.42 17.91
CA PHE A 467 3.24 10.15 17.33
C PHE A 467 2.86 11.29 16.41
N THR A 468 2.35 10.95 15.21
CA THR A 468 1.74 11.92 14.30
C THR A 468 0.78 11.22 13.33
N SER A 469 0.03 12.00 12.54
CA SER A 469 -0.66 11.53 11.34
C SER A 469 0.06 12.01 10.10
N ASP A 470 -0.16 11.35 8.98
CA ASP A 470 0.38 11.79 7.70
C ASP A 470 -0.36 13.01 7.13
N HIS A 471 -1.67 13.06 7.25
CA HIS A 471 -2.56 14.21 6.95
C HIS A 471 -3.86 14.06 7.74
N GLY A 472 -4.78 15.00 7.53
CA GLY A 472 -6.14 14.97 8.07
C GLY A 472 -7.18 14.50 7.05
N GLU A 473 -8.45 14.87 7.27
CA GLU A 473 -9.60 14.45 6.47
C GLU A 473 -10.67 15.55 6.48
N SER A 474 -11.23 15.91 5.34
CA SER A 474 -12.27 16.94 5.20
C SER A 474 -13.67 16.34 5.23
N PHE A 475 -14.60 17.01 5.94
CA PHE A 475 -16.02 16.64 6.05
C PHE A 475 -16.91 17.81 5.61
N ARG A 476 -16.56 18.49 4.53
CA ARG A 476 -17.26 19.61 3.87
C ARG A 476 -17.13 20.96 4.58
N GLU A 477 -16.18 21.16 5.45
CA GLU A 477 -15.90 22.48 6.05
C GLU A 477 -15.69 23.52 4.94
N HIS A 478 -14.91 23.16 3.90
CA HIS A 478 -14.71 23.97 2.69
C HIS A 478 -15.31 23.29 1.44
N TRP A 479 -16.49 22.67 1.58
CA TRP A 479 -17.23 21.96 0.50
C TRP A 479 -16.54 20.69 -0.03
N GLN A 480 -15.38 20.38 0.45
CA GLN A 480 -14.61 19.20 0.08
C GLN A 480 -14.92 18.01 1.02
N MET A 481 -14.67 16.81 0.55
CA MET A 481 -14.85 15.60 1.35
C MET A 481 -13.70 14.63 1.06
N GLY A 482 -13.14 14.06 2.12
CA GLY A 482 -11.97 13.24 2.01
C GLY A 482 -10.69 14.06 2.12
N HIS A 483 -9.65 13.60 1.49
CA HIS A 483 -8.34 14.26 1.42
C HIS A 483 -7.86 14.34 -0.05
N THR A 484 -6.65 14.83 -0.29
CA THR A 484 -6.04 15.03 -1.63
C THR A 484 -6.66 16.14 -2.48
N SER A 485 -7.64 16.87 -1.97
CA SER A 485 -8.38 17.84 -2.75
C SER A 485 -8.12 19.30 -2.33
N ALA A 486 -7.57 19.55 -1.15
CA ALA A 486 -7.27 20.88 -0.63
C ALA A 486 -6.03 20.91 0.27
N LEU A 487 -5.74 22.09 0.81
CA LEU A 487 -4.65 22.34 1.77
C LEU A 487 -5.17 23.11 2.99
N TYR A 488 -6.45 22.98 3.31
CA TYR A 488 -7.03 23.55 4.52
C TYR A 488 -6.58 22.79 5.77
N ASP A 489 -6.66 23.41 6.94
CA ASP A 489 -6.15 22.82 8.18
C ASP A 489 -6.86 21.51 8.57
N GLU A 490 -8.12 21.28 8.16
CA GLU A 490 -8.76 19.97 8.34
C GLU A 490 -8.07 18.83 7.57
N GLU A 491 -7.34 19.15 6.48
CA GLU A 491 -6.57 18.15 5.71
C GLU A 491 -5.07 18.16 6.06
N ILE A 492 -4.50 19.24 6.62
CA ILE A 492 -3.05 19.29 6.86
C ILE A 492 -2.63 19.52 8.31
N ARG A 493 -3.51 19.99 9.22
CA ARG A 493 -3.19 20.08 10.64
C ARG A 493 -3.39 18.72 11.30
N VAL A 494 -2.31 18.18 11.86
CA VAL A 494 -2.26 16.83 12.39
C VAL A 494 -1.88 16.80 13.87
N PRO A 495 -2.44 15.88 14.66
CA PRO A 495 -2.03 15.73 16.05
C PRO A 495 -0.60 15.18 16.11
N THR A 496 0.24 15.83 16.92
CA THR A 496 1.62 15.36 17.10
C THR A 496 2.07 15.55 18.55
N TRP A 497 2.72 14.54 19.06
CA TRP A 497 3.32 14.60 20.39
C TRP A 497 4.55 13.67 20.48
N ILE A 498 5.42 13.98 21.44
CA ILE A 498 6.58 13.16 21.77
C ILE A 498 6.43 12.72 23.24
N ASP A 499 6.49 11.41 23.48
CA ASP A 499 6.49 10.82 24.82
C ASP A 499 7.83 10.15 25.09
N ALA A 500 8.46 10.54 26.18
CA ALA A 500 9.79 10.07 26.54
C ALA A 500 9.86 9.84 28.04
N PRO A 501 10.28 8.65 28.52
CA PRO A 501 10.54 8.38 29.91
C PRO A 501 11.59 9.33 30.49
N GLU A 502 11.50 9.60 31.80
CA GLU A 502 12.45 10.44 32.49
C GLU A 502 13.91 10.00 32.23
N GLY A 503 14.77 10.97 31.93
CA GLY A 503 16.18 10.73 31.64
C GLY A 503 16.50 10.18 30.25
N THR A 504 15.50 9.92 29.40
CA THR A 504 15.69 9.46 28.00
C THR A 504 16.11 10.63 27.10
N LEU A 505 15.57 11.81 27.34
CA LEU A 505 15.99 13.06 26.71
C LEU A 505 17.00 13.79 27.61
N ALA A 506 17.91 14.54 27.00
CA ALA A 506 18.70 15.51 27.74
C ALA A 506 17.82 16.71 28.12
N PRO A 507 18.10 17.41 29.21
CA PRO A 507 17.24 18.52 29.66
C PRO A 507 17.01 19.59 28.62
N GLU A 508 18.02 19.90 27.78
CA GLU A 508 17.93 20.86 26.70
C GLU A 508 17.07 20.35 25.54
N GLU A 509 17.07 19.04 25.27
CA GLU A 509 16.22 18.42 24.25
C GLU A 509 14.75 18.49 24.69
N GLU A 510 14.47 18.12 25.94
CA GLU A 510 13.12 18.18 26.51
C GLU A 510 12.60 19.61 26.54
N ALA A 511 13.42 20.57 27.01
CA ALA A 511 13.06 21.99 27.06
C ALA A 511 12.76 22.55 25.67
N SER A 512 13.52 22.14 24.66
CA SER A 512 13.29 22.54 23.26
C SER A 512 11.97 22.00 22.71
N ILE A 513 11.67 20.72 22.93
CA ILE A 513 10.41 20.10 22.47
C ILE A 513 9.21 20.77 23.17
N ARG A 514 9.27 20.98 24.51
CA ARG A 514 8.21 21.68 25.26
C ARG A 514 8.03 23.13 24.81
N GLY A 515 9.12 23.82 24.46
CA GLY A 515 9.08 25.17 23.90
C GLY A 515 8.41 25.25 22.54
N ALA A 516 8.41 24.17 21.79
CA ALA A 516 7.77 24.09 20.47
C ALA A 516 6.24 23.93 20.51
N ARG A 517 5.63 23.79 21.68
CA ARG A 517 4.21 23.48 21.86
C ARG A 517 3.27 24.33 21.00
N GLU A 518 3.46 25.64 20.97
CA GLU A 518 2.64 26.60 20.22
C GLU A 518 3.33 27.11 18.94
N GLU A 519 4.52 26.60 18.61
CA GLU A 519 5.24 27.01 17.41
C GLU A 519 4.73 26.26 16.19
N TYR A 520 4.69 26.93 15.03
CA TYR A 520 4.42 26.29 13.75
C TYR A 520 5.58 25.37 13.37
N VAL A 521 5.34 24.08 13.41
CA VAL A 521 6.28 23.02 13.12
C VAL A 521 5.73 22.10 12.01
N TRP A 522 6.60 21.37 11.37
CA TRP A 522 6.29 20.71 10.12
C TRP A 522 6.71 19.24 10.12
N HIS A 523 6.10 18.42 9.30
CA HIS A 523 6.58 17.06 9.04
C HIS A 523 8.04 17.01 8.62
N LEU A 524 8.54 18.04 7.92
CA LEU A 524 9.95 18.14 7.52
C LEU A 524 10.92 18.27 8.71
N ASP A 525 10.43 18.63 9.89
CA ASP A 525 11.23 18.69 11.13
C ASP A 525 11.43 17.29 11.75
N LEU A 526 10.60 16.31 11.36
CA LEU A 526 10.63 14.97 11.97
C LEU A 526 11.89 14.18 11.59
N ALA A 527 12.26 14.10 10.30
CA ALA A 527 13.49 13.40 9.92
C ALA A 527 14.74 13.98 10.58
N PRO A 528 14.97 15.31 10.59
CA PRO A 528 16.03 15.93 11.39
C PRO A 528 15.97 15.56 12.87
N THR A 529 14.76 15.53 13.46
CA THR A 529 14.56 15.16 14.87
C THR A 529 14.97 13.72 15.14
N PHE A 530 14.58 12.78 14.28
CA PHE A 530 15.00 11.37 14.38
C PHE A 530 16.52 11.23 14.30
N LEU A 531 17.15 11.92 13.34
CA LEU A 531 18.61 11.90 13.18
C LEU A 531 19.33 12.49 14.41
N ASP A 532 18.77 13.53 15.02
CA ASP A 532 19.33 14.11 16.25
C ASP A 532 19.09 13.19 17.47
N LEU A 533 17.91 12.58 17.59
CA LEU A 533 17.64 11.58 18.61
C LEU A 533 18.59 10.37 18.50
N MET A 534 18.91 9.94 17.29
CA MET A 534 19.92 8.89 17.03
C MET A 534 21.36 9.36 17.30
N GLY A 535 21.59 10.66 17.47
CA GLY A 535 22.91 11.25 17.70
C GLY A 535 23.80 11.30 16.46
N VAL A 536 23.21 11.33 15.25
CA VAL A 536 23.96 11.40 14.00
C VAL A 536 23.81 12.74 13.29
N TRP A 537 22.94 13.63 13.76
CA TRP A 537 22.66 14.91 13.09
C TRP A 537 23.93 15.74 12.82
N ASP A 538 24.89 15.76 13.74
CA ASP A 538 26.12 16.53 13.61
C ASP A 538 27.26 15.75 12.94
N ASP A 539 27.04 14.49 12.52
CA ASP A 539 28.07 13.72 11.86
C ASP A 539 28.49 14.43 10.53
N PRO A 540 29.78 14.70 10.31
CA PRO A 540 30.24 15.35 9.08
C PRO A 540 29.85 14.59 7.80
N ALA A 541 29.77 13.25 7.86
CA ALA A 541 29.36 12.42 6.75
C ALA A 541 27.89 12.66 6.35
N LEU A 542 27.06 13.15 7.27
CA LEU A 542 25.66 13.49 7.01
C LEU A 542 25.49 14.85 6.30
N ALA A 543 26.52 15.70 6.26
CA ALA A 543 26.42 17.07 5.75
C ALA A 543 25.83 17.19 4.32
N PRO A 544 26.13 16.31 3.35
CA PRO A 544 25.53 16.37 2.01
C PRO A 544 24.00 16.16 2.05
N PHE A 545 23.52 15.30 2.92
CA PHE A 545 22.10 14.97 3.06
C PHE A 545 21.34 16.06 3.82
N ARG A 546 21.92 16.58 4.92
CA ARG A 546 21.34 17.70 5.69
C ARG A 546 21.07 18.94 4.84
N ARG A 547 21.91 19.24 3.87
CA ARG A 547 21.70 20.40 2.97
C ARG A 547 20.42 20.31 2.13
N ARG A 548 19.88 19.12 1.96
CA ARG A 548 18.61 18.89 1.25
C ARG A 548 17.40 18.91 2.18
N MET A 549 17.63 18.73 3.48
CA MET A 549 16.58 18.82 4.50
C MET A 549 16.36 20.28 4.86
N ILE A 550 15.13 20.76 4.84
CA ILE A 550 14.81 22.15 5.18
C ILE A 550 14.26 22.30 6.60
N GLY A 551 13.85 21.20 7.22
CA GLY A 551 13.39 21.16 8.60
C GLY A 551 14.53 21.25 9.60
N HIS A 552 14.18 21.46 10.87
CA HIS A 552 15.08 21.57 12.01
C HIS A 552 14.74 20.53 13.07
N PRO A 553 15.73 19.95 13.77
CA PRO A 553 15.46 19.06 14.88
C PRO A 553 14.62 19.74 15.96
N LEU A 554 13.49 19.18 16.35
CA LEU A 554 12.65 19.64 17.45
C LEU A 554 13.35 19.55 18.81
N THR A 555 14.42 18.76 18.90
CA THR A 555 15.31 18.62 20.05
C THR A 555 16.26 19.80 20.24
N ARG A 556 16.24 20.79 19.33
CA ARG A 556 17.12 21.97 19.35
C ARG A 556 16.32 23.26 19.31
N PRO A 557 16.71 24.28 20.09
CA PRO A 557 15.96 25.53 20.20
C PRO A 557 16.06 26.44 18.96
N GLU A 558 17.08 26.25 18.12
CA GLU A 558 17.34 27.10 16.97
C GLU A 558 16.44 26.70 15.80
N ARG A 559 15.31 27.39 15.64
CA ARG A 559 14.38 27.19 14.52
C ARG A 559 14.21 28.48 13.75
N THR A 560 14.18 28.37 12.43
CA THR A 560 13.92 29.49 11.54
C THR A 560 12.49 29.37 11.02
N LEU A 561 11.73 30.49 11.08
CA LEU A 561 10.42 30.62 10.45
C LEU A 561 10.60 30.86 8.93
N ALA A 562 11.31 29.97 8.25
CA ALA A 562 11.42 30.04 6.80
C ALA A 562 10.07 29.68 6.15
N PRO A 563 9.71 30.28 5.02
CA PRO A 563 8.52 29.86 4.28
C PRO A 563 8.61 28.42 3.82
N VAL A 564 7.55 27.65 4.02
CA VAL A 564 7.45 26.23 3.63
C VAL A 564 6.44 26.05 2.52
N PRO A 565 6.76 25.23 1.49
CA PRO A 565 5.85 24.93 0.41
C PRO A 565 4.80 23.91 0.82
N LEU A 566 3.57 24.08 0.33
CA LEU A 566 2.46 23.15 0.47
C LEU A 566 2.00 22.69 -0.92
N THR A 567 1.65 21.42 -1.07
CA THR A 567 1.05 20.91 -2.30
C THR A 567 0.30 19.59 -2.06
N ASN A 568 -0.79 19.37 -2.77
CA ASN A 568 -1.46 18.06 -2.78
C ASN A 568 -1.09 17.21 -4.02
N CYS A 569 -0.23 17.74 -4.90
CA CYS A 569 0.20 17.08 -6.13
C CYS A 569 1.70 17.17 -6.31
N THR A 570 2.32 16.05 -6.68
CA THR A 570 3.74 16.03 -7.03
C THR A 570 3.98 15.20 -8.30
N TRP A 571 5.25 15.06 -8.67
CA TRP A 571 5.70 14.14 -9.71
C TRP A 571 5.53 12.66 -9.37
N VAL A 572 5.13 12.35 -8.13
CA VAL A 572 4.93 10.98 -7.63
C VAL A 572 3.46 10.60 -7.65
N TRP A 573 2.57 11.59 -7.44
CA TRP A 573 1.14 11.37 -7.34
C TRP A 573 0.38 12.46 -8.11
N GLU A 574 -0.52 12.04 -9.02
CA GLU A 574 -1.43 12.94 -9.72
C GLU A 574 -2.75 13.03 -8.94
N CYS A 575 -3.21 14.25 -8.70
CA CYS A 575 -4.47 14.52 -8.04
C CYS A 575 -5.51 15.12 -9.01
N ALA A 576 -6.78 14.93 -8.67
CA ALA A 576 -7.89 15.46 -9.47
C ALA A 576 -7.95 17.00 -9.46
N PHE A 577 -7.56 17.61 -8.34
CA PHE A 577 -7.55 19.07 -8.13
C PHE A 577 -6.20 19.49 -7.58
N ARG A 578 -5.44 20.25 -8.35
CA ARG A 578 -4.12 20.72 -7.95
C ARG A 578 -4.23 21.94 -7.06
N ASN A 579 -3.55 21.89 -5.92
CA ASN A 579 -3.38 23.04 -5.03
C ASN A 579 -1.91 23.21 -4.71
N TRP A 580 -1.49 24.46 -4.64
CA TRP A 580 -0.16 24.84 -4.18
C TRP A 580 -0.30 25.92 -3.14
N GLY A 581 0.60 25.94 -2.21
CA GLY A 581 0.60 26.94 -1.16
C GLY A 581 1.99 27.22 -0.65
N MET A 582 2.04 28.22 0.18
CA MET A 582 3.20 28.58 1.00
C MET A 582 2.71 28.98 2.37
N MET A 583 3.45 28.60 3.39
CA MET A 583 3.12 29.00 4.74
C MET A 583 4.34 29.55 5.46
N GLN A 584 4.18 30.64 6.22
CA GLN A 584 5.21 31.21 7.09
C GLN A 584 4.59 31.63 8.41
N GLY A 585 4.87 30.86 9.45
CA GLY A 585 4.15 31.01 10.72
C GLY A 585 2.64 30.90 10.47
N PRO A 586 1.81 31.84 10.97
CA PRO A 586 0.36 31.77 10.82
C PRO A 586 -0.15 32.21 9.43
N LEU A 587 0.67 32.84 8.60
CA LEU A 587 0.26 33.26 7.27
C LEU A 587 0.30 32.09 6.31
N LYS A 588 -0.85 31.80 5.70
CA LYS A 588 -1.05 30.68 4.77
C LYS A 588 -1.57 31.19 3.44
N LEU A 589 -0.79 30.99 2.40
CA LEU A 589 -1.18 31.19 1.00
C LEU A 589 -1.62 29.86 0.42
N GLN A 590 -2.77 29.85 -0.24
CA GLN A 590 -3.24 28.73 -1.04
C GLN A 590 -3.62 29.19 -2.44
N ALA A 591 -3.13 28.51 -3.47
CA ALA A 591 -3.49 28.71 -4.85
C ALA A 591 -4.18 27.44 -5.37
N ARG A 592 -5.38 27.58 -5.93
CA ARG A 592 -6.24 26.47 -6.32
C ARG A 592 -6.42 26.41 -7.82
N GLU A 593 -6.23 25.22 -8.41
CA GLU A 593 -6.39 25.04 -9.86
C GLU A 593 -7.84 25.24 -10.31
N TRP A 594 -8.81 24.82 -9.52
CA TRP A 594 -10.20 24.75 -9.93
C TRP A 594 -10.92 26.11 -10.01
N ASP A 595 -10.49 27.13 -9.28
CA ASP A 595 -11.00 28.50 -9.39
C ASP A 595 -9.95 29.50 -9.89
N GLY A 596 -8.67 29.12 -9.92
CA GLY A 596 -7.59 29.98 -10.38
C GLY A 596 -7.30 31.16 -9.46
N GLU A 597 -7.71 31.10 -8.19
CA GLU A 597 -7.59 32.15 -7.22
C GLU A 597 -6.49 31.88 -6.19
N TYR A 598 -5.93 33.00 -5.67
CA TYR A 598 -5.07 32.99 -4.51
C TYR A 598 -5.89 33.34 -3.28
N HIS A 599 -5.77 32.47 -2.28
CA HIS A 599 -6.37 32.69 -0.97
C HIS A 599 -5.26 32.93 0.05
N CYS A 600 -5.44 33.95 0.88
CA CYS A 600 -4.53 34.22 2.00
C CYS A 600 -5.31 34.22 3.31
N PHE A 601 -4.78 33.49 4.29
CA PHE A 601 -5.37 33.38 5.63
C PHE A 601 -4.34 33.75 6.70
N ASP A 602 -4.77 34.36 7.78
CA ASP A 602 -4.00 34.48 9.04
C ASP A 602 -4.64 33.58 10.09
N LEU A 603 -4.07 32.41 10.30
CA LEU A 603 -4.62 31.36 11.16
C LEU A 603 -4.69 31.73 12.64
N ARG A 604 -4.08 32.84 13.08
CA ARG A 604 -4.25 33.35 14.45
C ARG A 604 -5.62 33.97 14.66
N THR A 605 -6.17 34.61 13.63
CA THR A 605 -7.43 35.35 13.68
C THR A 605 -8.57 34.64 12.95
N ASP A 606 -8.23 33.69 12.10
CA ASP A 606 -9.15 32.91 11.27
C ASP A 606 -8.64 31.45 11.19
N PRO A 607 -8.67 30.70 12.28
CA PRO A 607 -8.18 29.31 12.32
C PRO A 607 -9.00 28.37 11.42
N ASP A 608 -10.25 28.71 11.13
CA ASP A 608 -11.13 27.92 10.26
C ASP A 608 -11.06 28.34 8.79
N GLU A 609 -10.15 29.25 8.42
CA GLU A 609 -9.86 29.68 7.04
C GLU A 609 -11.10 30.14 6.24
N LEU A 610 -12.04 30.83 6.90
CA LEU A 610 -13.31 31.27 6.32
C LEU A 610 -13.21 32.60 5.56
N LYS A 611 -12.17 33.40 5.87
CA LYS A 611 -12.01 34.74 5.34
C LYS A 611 -10.78 34.90 4.46
N ASN A 612 -10.93 34.80 3.15
CA ASN A 612 -9.86 35.13 2.24
C ASN A 612 -9.49 36.64 2.32
N LEU A 613 -8.27 36.90 2.76
CA LEU A 613 -7.71 38.25 2.87
C LEU A 613 -7.19 38.81 1.54
N GLY A 614 -7.14 37.99 0.49
CA GLY A 614 -6.57 38.30 -0.81
C GLY A 614 -5.05 38.16 -0.88
N GLU A 615 -4.53 37.96 -2.09
CA GLU A 615 -3.12 37.63 -2.37
C GLU A 615 -2.12 38.55 -1.64
N HIS A 616 -2.38 39.86 -1.65
CA HIS A 616 -1.46 40.87 -1.09
C HIS A 616 -1.29 40.78 0.43
N ALA A 617 -2.26 40.23 1.14
CA ALA A 617 -2.17 40.06 2.59
C ALA A 617 -1.11 39.02 3.00
N CYS A 618 -0.72 38.12 2.12
CA CYS A 618 0.32 37.13 2.32
C CYS A 618 1.75 37.64 2.06
N GLY A 619 1.96 38.95 1.87
CA GLY A 619 3.28 39.55 1.71
C GLY A 619 4.05 38.99 0.52
N SER A 620 5.23 38.42 0.78
CA SER A 620 6.10 37.84 -0.25
C SER A 620 5.77 36.38 -0.62
N LEU A 621 4.85 35.72 0.07
CA LEU A 621 4.56 34.29 -0.17
C LEU A 621 4.08 34.02 -1.62
N PRO A 622 3.27 34.85 -2.29
CA PRO A 622 2.90 34.63 -3.68
C PRO A 622 4.08 34.62 -4.64
N GLU A 623 5.05 35.53 -4.46
CA GLU A 623 6.26 35.55 -5.29
C GLU A 623 7.15 34.33 -5.06
N LEU A 624 7.33 33.93 -3.80
CA LEU A 624 8.08 32.72 -3.45
C LEU A 624 7.42 31.46 -4.03
N ALA A 625 6.09 31.37 -3.95
CA ALA A 625 5.34 30.27 -4.54
C ALA A 625 5.55 30.20 -6.06
N ARG A 626 5.43 31.33 -6.77
CA ARG A 626 5.66 31.39 -8.23
C ARG A 626 7.08 31.01 -8.60
N SER A 627 8.07 31.35 -7.78
CA SER A 627 9.48 30.99 -8.04
C SER A 627 9.77 29.49 -7.82
N LEU A 628 9.02 28.84 -6.93
CA LEU A 628 9.25 27.46 -6.52
C LEU A 628 8.45 26.45 -7.35
N PHE A 629 7.20 26.79 -7.66
CA PHE A 629 6.34 25.91 -8.45
C PHE A 629 6.39 26.29 -9.93
N HIS A 630 6.84 25.36 -10.77
CA HIS A 630 6.94 25.58 -12.21
C HIS A 630 5.59 25.68 -12.91
N VAL A 631 4.54 25.10 -12.31
CA VAL A 631 3.17 25.12 -12.80
C VAL A 631 2.28 25.67 -11.69
N MET A 632 1.88 26.92 -11.83
CA MET A 632 0.91 27.54 -10.93
C MET A 632 -0.51 27.37 -11.46
N PRO A 633 -1.54 27.27 -10.60
CA PRO A 633 -2.92 27.06 -11.02
C PRO A 633 -3.57 28.27 -11.72
N ASN A 634 -2.84 29.35 -11.96
CA ASN A 634 -3.32 30.62 -12.50
C ASN A 634 -3.91 30.56 -13.91
N VAL A 635 -3.78 29.45 -14.58
CA VAL A 635 -4.29 29.32 -15.95
C VAL A 635 -5.21 28.13 -15.97
N THR A 636 -6.52 28.39 -15.88
CA THR A 636 -7.49 27.39 -16.34
C THR A 636 -7.12 27.06 -17.78
N PRO A 637 -6.74 25.82 -18.12
CA PRO A 637 -6.44 25.48 -19.50
C PRO A 637 -7.62 25.90 -20.39
N PRO A 638 -7.37 26.52 -21.56
CA PRO A 638 -8.44 26.90 -22.46
C PRO A 638 -9.33 25.69 -22.75
N GLY A 639 -10.61 25.78 -22.42
CA GLY A 639 -11.60 24.74 -22.70
C GLY A 639 -12.05 23.89 -21.51
N ARG A 640 -11.50 24.05 -20.31
CA ARG A 640 -12.13 23.49 -19.09
C ARG A 640 -13.17 24.47 -18.54
N PRO A 641 -14.44 24.04 -18.37
CA PRO A 641 -15.43 24.89 -17.71
C PRO A 641 -15.01 25.16 -16.26
N ARG A 642 -15.16 26.40 -15.78
CA ARG A 642 -15.11 26.67 -14.33
C ARG A 642 -16.16 25.78 -13.67
N VAL A 643 -15.76 24.95 -12.78
CA VAL A 643 -16.69 24.18 -11.94
C VAL A 643 -17.11 25.11 -10.82
N GLU A 644 -18.25 25.79 -10.98
CA GLU A 644 -18.90 26.52 -9.89
C GLU A 644 -19.47 25.49 -8.92
N TRP A 645 -18.76 25.23 -7.83
CA TRP A 645 -19.24 24.44 -6.73
C TRP A 645 -20.15 25.29 -5.86
N GLY A 646 -21.43 25.04 -5.94
CA GLY A 646 -22.43 25.41 -4.94
C GLY A 646 -22.78 26.92 -4.84
N LYS A 647 -23.86 27.30 -5.47
CA LYS A 647 -24.80 28.26 -4.87
C LYS A 647 -25.83 27.48 -4.10
#